data_07aa311aedc4a466e9347089a3f16744
#
_entry.id   07aa311aedc4a466e9347089a3f16744
#
_cell.length_a   1.000
_cell.length_b   1.000
_cell.length_c   1.000
_cell.angle_alpha   90.00
_cell.angle_beta   90.00
_cell.angle_gamma   90.00
#
_symmetry.space_group_name_H-M   'P 1'
#
loop_
_entity.id
_entity.type
_entity.pdbx_description
1 polymer ?
#
loop_
_entity_poly.entity_id
_entity_poly.type
_entity_poly.pdbx_seq_one_letter_code
_entity_poly.pdbx_strand_id
1 'polypeptide(L)'
;MIRWRWIWFSISILLLVVAQPVSLRLRFDRSLHRMFAPDDPTRTDFEFLHSQFGVSDLVVFAYRDERLWAKDGNGLERLQRIRERIEAIPGVAIAMDLSKIDQMLEQLDQPFAIFRTPKGNGTRHVLLDEDNAITDAFKAIFEGQTHSRQGTLVAIACLLKPANQTTIAVRETLLNLRQIGDSLATEGLEDGMLVGQPVMVEEGFDEIEQDGKRLSIVSTTCLALLILIGFRSLRWAIISIAVVQWSLIMTRGLLAWLAWDLTMVSSMLGSIVTVIGVATTMHWMLGYQRAMKSQSNPEEALRYSMVGLWRPIVWACITDAIGFASLAFAKVGPVQDYGCMMAIASLVVLVGIFVLVPTMALLPVVPKRFAKSLGISYELAQIPGDEPLRKCLLGILKWVNRWPVAVAFAAMVICVIAVLGSLRLKVETDFIKNFRSDAPLVVAYQAVEKELGGAGVWDVILPAPKVLSQRYLDLVMDLEAKLLALEVPGMESLRLTKVMSFADVDHASRASPILGRLSIEARLMGMRQVMGSFVDTLITRPVDEQRFLRIMLRSREQAEAAQKEQLIADVRRTVDEAIRTDEWIVLFGDDAAASKAAVSGYYVLLTQLVSSVVADQWRCFAVATVGIWIAMSIALRSPWMALLTVLPNALPSFCILGWMGWTGTPVNLGAAMIAAVSMGLSVDSSLHYLIRFQRERSDGQSFQAALTSSQSEIGMAILLSTLALVLGFGSLATSNFIPTVVFGITASISMVGGLLSNLVVMPALLILSLGPRSERWKAN
;
A
#
# COMPACT_ATOMS: atom_id res chain seq x y z
N MET A 1 -38.26 17.73 4.12
CA MET A 1 -37.96 16.41 3.53
C MET A 1 -39.15 15.47 3.49
N ILE A 2 -39.78 15.12 4.59
CA ILE A 2 -40.91 14.15 4.65
C ILE A 2 -42.06 14.53 3.73
N ARG A 3 -42.53 15.82 3.76
CA ARG A 3 -43.59 16.32 2.89
C ARG A 3 -43.26 16.28 1.40
N TRP A 4 -41.98 16.44 1.02
CA TRP A 4 -41.47 16.51 -0.35
C TRP A 4 -40.66 15.25 -0.71
N ARG A 5 -40.94 14.08 -0.09
CA ARG A 5 -40.18 12.84 -0.21
C ARG A 5 -39.97 12.37 -1.66
N TRP A 6 -41.01 12.50 -2.50
CA TRP A 6 -40.93 12.11 -3.89
C TRP A 6 -39.97 12.99 -4.70
N ILE A 7 -39.93 14.28 -4.41
CA ILE A 7 -39.02 15.22 -5.07
C ILE A 7 -37.56 14.90 -4.68
N TRP A 8 -37.29 14.72 -3.40
CA TRP A 8 -35.94 14.35 -2.95
C TRP A 8 -35.49 13.01 -3.46
N PHE A 9 -36.39 12.04 -3.57
CA PHE A 9 -36.12 10.74 -4.17
C PHE A 9 -35.82 10.87 -5.66
N SER A 10 -36.62 11.65 -6.42
CA SER A 10 -36.38 11.90 -7.84
C SER A 10 -35.06 12.63 -8.09
N ILE A 11 -34.74 13.63 -7.25
CA ILE A 11 -33.44 14.34 -7.31
C ILE A 11 -32.28 13.36 -7.05
N SER A 12 -32.41 12.46 -6.07
CA SER A 12 -31.35 11.50 -5.76
C SER A 12 -31.12 10.49 -6.90
N ILE A 13 -32.19 10.08 -7.59
CA ILE A 13 -32.10 9.24 -8.78
C ILE A 13 -31.48 10.00 -9.94
N LEU A 14 -31.89 11.26 -10.17
CA LEU A 14 -31.32 12.10 -11.21
C LEU A 14 -29.80 12.30 -11.00
N LEU A 15 -29.38 12.62 -9.78
CA LEU A 15 -27.96 12.74 -9.42
C LEU A 15 -27.20 11.43 -9.68
N LEU A 16 -27.82 10.29 -9.35
CA LEU A 16 -27.20 8.99 -9.59
C LEU A 16 -27.04 8.71 -11.10
N VAL A 17 -28.06 9.01 -11.91
CA VAL A 17 -28.01 8.85 -13.38
C VAL A 17 -26.92 9.75 -14.00
N VAL A 18 -26.76 10.97 -13.49
CA VAL A 18 -25.70 11.90 -13.96
C VAL A 18 -24.31 11.47 -13.48
N ALA A 19 -24.19 11.01 -12.24
CA ALA A 19 -22.90 10.63 -11.65
C ALA A 19 -22.38 9.27 -12.17
N GLN A 20 -23.27 8.34 -12.54
CA GLN A 20 -22.89 6.99 -12.99
C GLN A 20 -21.90 6.99 -14.17
N PRO A 21 -22.17 7.66 -15.30
CA PRO A 21 -21.22 7.66 -16.43
C PRO A 21 -19.89 8.38 -16.08
N VAL A 22 -19.92 9.37 -15.20
CA VAL A 22 -18.71 10.05 -14.73
C VAL A 22 -17.89 9.14 -13.82
N SER A 23 -18.55 8.40 -12.94
CA SER A 23 -17.90 7.45 -12.01
C SER A 23 -17.16 6.32 -12.73
N LEU A 24 -17.57 5.96 -13.93
CA LEU A 24 -16.90 4.95 -14.75
C LEU A 24 -15.61 5.45 -15.42
N ARG A 25 -15.38 6.76 -15.42
CA ARG A 25 -14.14 7.38 -15.94
C ARG A 25 -13.01 7.38 -14.90
N LEU A 26 -13.30 7.04 -13.67
CA LEU A 26 -12.31 6.98 -12.61
C LEU A 26 -11.26 5.92 -12.93
N ARG A 27 -10.00 6.33 -12.94
CA ARG A 27 -8.86 5.48 -13.29
C ARG A 27 -8.07 5.13 -12.05
N PHE A 28 -7.30 4.05 -12.16
CA PHE A 28 -6.33 3.67 -11.16
C PHE A 28 -4.96 4.19 -11.59
N ASP A 29 -4.33 4.99 -10.72
CA ASP A 29 -2.98 5.50 -10.98
C ASP A 29 -1.96 4.40 -10.64
N ARG A 30 -1.21 3.99 -11.65
CA ARG A 30 -0.16 2.97 -11.56
C ARG A 30 1.23 3.59 -11.49
N SER A 31 1.33 4.92 -11.42
CA SER A 31 2.62 5.59 -11.38
C SER A 31 3.22 5.57 -9.98
N LEU A 32 4.43 5.02 -9.87
CA LEU A 32 5.21 5.03 -8.64
C LEU A 32 5.68 6.45 -8.26
N HIS A 33 5.81 7.35 -9.24
CA HIS A 33 6.27 8.72 -9.01
C HIS A 33 5.35 9.52 -8.10
N ARG A 34 4.04 9.24 -8.12
CA ARG A 34 3.06 9.90 -7.24
C ARG A 34 3.06 9.37 -5.81
N MET A 35 3.85 8.33 -5.51
CA MET A 35 4.02 7.88 -4.14
C MET A 35 4.81 8.89 -3.28
N PHE A 36 5.54 9.81 -3.94
CA PHE A 36 6.39 10.81 -3.29
C PHE A 36 5.86 12.22 -3.47
N ALA A 37 6.16 13.08 -2.51
CA ALA A 37 5.90 14.51 -2.66
C ALA A 37 6.69 15.07 -3.87
N PRO A 38 6.14 16.07 -4.59
CA PRO A 38 6.82 16.67 -5.74
C PRO A 38 8.22 17.20 -5.45
N ASP A 39 8.46 17.67 -4.23
CA ASP A 39 9.72 18.29 -3.78
C ASP A 39 10.67 17.31 -3.08
N ASP A 40 10.39 15.99 -3.13
CA ASP A 40 11.25 14.99 -2.50
C ASP A 40 12.57 14.84 -3.28
N PRO A 41 13.74 15.01 -2.64
CA PRO A 41 15.04 14.86 -3.30
C PRO A 41 15.24 13.49 -3.96
N THR A 42 14.70 12.43 -3.34
CA THR A 42 14.81 11.06 -3.88
C THR A 42 14.06 10.89 -5.17
N ARG A 43 12.90 11.54 -5.29
CA ARG A 43 12.14 11.61 -6.53
C ARG A 43 12.92 12.37 -7.61
N THR A 44 13.53 13.49 -7.27
CA THR A 44 14.34 14.28 -8.20
C THR A 44 15.53 13.47 -8.73
N ASP A 45 16.26 12.76 -7.86
CA ASP A 45 17.37 11.89 -8.25
C ASP A 45 16.89 10.73 -9.14
N PHE A 46 15.69 10.20 -8.89
CA PHE A 46 15.10 9.14 -9.71
C PHE A 46 14.66 9.65 -11.10
N GLU A 47 14.01 10.81 -11.16
CA GLU A 47 13.66 11.46 -12.42
C GLU A 47 14.92 11.82 -13.24
N PHE A 48 16.00 12.22 -12.56
CA PHE A 48 17.30 12.47 -13.19
C PHE A 48 17.86 11.19 -13.82
N LEU A 49 17.87 10.05 -13.10
CA LEU A 49 18.28 8.75 -13.63
C LEU A 49 17.50 8.42 -14.93
N HIS A 50 16.17 8.57 -14.86
CA HIS A 50 15.30 8.30 -16.01
C HIS A 50 15.57 9.23 -17.20
N SER A 51 15.81 10.51 -16.94
CA SER A 51 16.09 11.48 -18.02
C SER A 51 17.41 11.23 -18.73
N GLN A 52 18.44 10.82 -17.99
CA GLN A 52 19.79 10.65 -18.56
C GLN A 52 19.97 9.32 -19.31
N PHE A 53 19.44 8.23 -18.77
CA PHE A 53 19.65 6.90 -19.34
C PHE A 53 18.48 6.42 -20.19
N GLY A 54 17.41 7.21 -20.30
CA GLY A 54 16.20 6.84 -21.05
C GLY A 54 15.65 5.52 -20.55
N VAL A 55 15.55 5.35 -19.23
CA VAL A 55 15.39 4.03 -18.61
C VAL A 55 14.23 3.30 -19.23
N SER A 56 14.61 2.34 -19.98
CA SER A 56 13.78 1.24 -20.38
C SER A 56 13.51 0.43 -19.12
N ASP A 57 12.28 0.24 -18.80
CA ASP A 57 11.90 -0.59 -17.68
C ASP A 57 12.51 -1.99 -17.85
N LEU A 58 13.31 -2.40 -16.87
CA LEU A 58 13.96 -3.71 -16.90
C LEU A 58 13.00 -4.77 -16.38
N VAL A 59 12.76 -5.79 -17.20
CA VAL A 59 12.08 -7.02 -16.82
C VAL A 59 13.07 -8.17 -16.92
N VAL A 60 13.18 -8.95 -15.86
CA VAL A 60 13.95 -10.19 -15.84
C VAL A 60 13.00 -11.35 -16.12
N PHE A 61 13.18 -12.00 -17.25
CA PHE A 61 12.51 -13.25 -17.56
C PHE A 61 13.44 -14.39 -17.12
N ALA A 62 13.02 -15.20 -16.16
CA ALA A 62 13.82 -16.27 -15.60
C ALA A 62 13.12 -17.62 -15.76
N TYR A 63 13.88 -18.69 -15.97
CA TYR A 63 13.39 -20.06 -16.03
C TYR A 63 14.49 -21.03 -15.60
N ARG A 64 14.12 -22.27 -15.30
CA ARG A 64 15.09 -23.29 -14.89
C ARG A 64 15.49 -24.16 -16.08
N ASP A 65 16.81 -24.33 -16.25
CA ASP A 65 17.41 -25.21 -17.24
C ASP A 65 18.66 -25.91 -16.69
N GLU A 66 18.51 -27.16 -16.29
CA GLU A 66 19.62 -27.97 -15.77
C GLU A 66 20.69 -28.31 -16.83
N ARG A 67 20.33 -28.16 -18.11
CA ARG A 67 21.19 -28.48 -19.23
C ARG A 67 21.76 -27.24 -19.94
N LEU A 68 21.75 -26.08 -19.32
CA LEU A 68 22.26 -24.83 -19.88
C LEU A 68 23.72 -24.99 -20.35
N TRP A 69 24.54 -25.59 -19.51
CA TRP A 69 25.97 -25.76 -19.74
C TRP A 69 26.35 -27.12 -20.38
N ALA A 70 25.39 -27.80 -21.01
CA ALA A 70 25.66 -29.05 -21.68
C ALA A 70 26.66 -28.85 -22.81
N LYS A 71 27.69 -29.73 -22.91
CA LYS A 71 28.78 -29.63 -23.90
C LYS A 71 28.32 -29.78 -25.36
N ASP A 72 27.09 -30.24 -25.56
CA ASP A 72 26.47 -30.36 -26.91
C ASP A 72 25.95 -29.01 -27.46
N GLY A 73 25.99 -27.93 -26.67
CA GLY A 73 25.52 -26.59 -27.05
C GLY A 73 23.99 -26.41 -27.05
N ASN A 74 23.24 -27.48 -26.89
CA ASN A 74 21.76 -27.43 -26.98
C ASN A 74 21.11 -26.46 -25.98
N GLY A 75 21.73 -26.24 -24.79
CA GLY A 75 21.29 -25.30 -23.79
C GLY A 75 21.33 -23.85 -24.28
N LEU A 76 22.45 -23.44 -24.83
CA LEU A 76 22.66 -22.08 -25.37
C LEU A 76 21.81 -21.84 -26.63
N GLU A 77 21.65 -22.83 -27.51
CA GLU A 77 20.77 -22.74 -28.68
C GLU A 77 19.29 -22.61 -28.27
N ARG A 78 18.86 -23.30 -27.21
CA ARG A 78 17.52 -23.17 -26.64
C ARG A 78 17.32 -21.78 -26.06
N LEU A 79 18.27 -21.30 -25.28
CA LEU A 79 18.24 -19.94 -24.72
C LEU A 79 18.16 -18.88 -25.83
N GLN A 80 18.93 -19.03 -26.91
CA GLN A 80 18.85 -18.16 -28.07
C GLN A 80 17.45 -18.13 -28.69
N ARG A 81 16.82 -19.29 -28.90
CA ARG A 81 15.46 -19.36 -29.46
C ARG A 81 14.45 -18.66 -28.57
N ILE A 82 14.53 -18.81 -27.24
CA ILE A 82 13.66 -18.11 -26.29
C ILE A 82 13.90 -16.61 -26.38
N ARG A 83 15.15 -16.14 -26.38
CA ARG A 83 15.50 -14.74 -26.53
C ARG A 83 14.95 -14.12 -27.82
N GLU A 84 15.10 -14.81 -28.96
CA GLU A 84 14.59 -14.34 -30.24
C GLU A 84 13.05 -14.18 -30.24
N ARG A 85 12.33 -15.10 -29.59
CA ARG A 85 10.87 -14.98 -29.38
C ARG A 85 10.53 -13.77 -28.53
N ILE A 86 11.32 -13.48 -27.47
CA ILE A 86 11.16 -12.32 -26.61
C ILE A 86 11.44 -11.02 -27.38
N GLU A 87 12.53 -10.96 -28.16
CA GLU A 87 12.89 -9.80 -28.99
C GLU A 87 11.87 -9.52 -30.10
N ALA A 88 11.10 -10.52 -30.54
CA ALA A 88 10.03 -10.33 -31.50
C ALA A 88 8.80 -9.59 -30.93
N ILE A 89 8.68 -9.43 -29.61
CA ILE A 89 7.60 -8.68 -28.98
C ILE A 89 7.81 -7.18 -29.24
N PRO A 90 6.85 -6.44 -29.83
CA PRO A 90 7.03 -5.04 -30.21
C PRO A 90 7.41 -4.10 -29.07
N GLY A 91 7.00 -4.42 -27.82
CA GLY A 91 7.31 -3.64 -26.62
C GLY A 91 8.71 -3.88 -26.04
N VAL A 92 9.45 -4.91 -26.51
CA VAL A 92 10.81 -5.19 -26.07
C VAL A 92 11.81 -4.43 -26.94
N ALA A 93 12.75 -3.71 -26.33
CA ALA A 93 13.81 -3.00 -27.03
C ALA A 93 15.00 -3.93 -27.33
N ILE A 94 15.42 -4.69 -26.33
CA ILE A 94 16.51 -5.67 -26.39
C ILE A 94 16.31 -6.71 -25.29
N ALA A 95 16.71 -7.94 -25.57
CA ALA A 95 16.85 -9.00 -24.58
C ALA A 95 18.33 -9.41 -24.47
N MET A 96 18.88 -9.36 -23.26
CA MET A 96 20.27 -9.67 -22.98
C MET A 96 20.36 -10.95 -22.16
N ASP A 97 21.10 -11.91 -22.66
CA ASP A 97 21.33 -13.19 -22.00
C ASP A 97 22.73 -13.77 -22.37
N LEU A 98 23.03 -14.96 -21.89
CA LEU A 98 24.27 -15.65 -22.17
C LEU A 98 24.45 -15.98 -23.67
N SER A 99 23.38 -16.26 -24.39
CA SER A 99 23.46 -16.58 -25.82
C SER A 99 23.89 -15.35 -26.65
N LYS A 100 23.47 -14.16 -26.24
CA LYS A 100 23.87 -12.89 -26.85
C LYS A 100 25.35 -12.59 -26.57
N ILE A 101 25.78 -12.87 -25.34
CA ILE A 101 27.19 -12.74 -24.96
C ILE A 101 28.07 -13.74 -25.75
N ASP A 102 27.63 -14.97 -25.91
CA ASP A 102 28.29 -16.00 -26.69
C ASP A 102 28.45 -15.57 -28.15
N GLN A 103 27.39 -15.10 -28.80
CA GLN A 103 27.43 -14.56 -30.17
C GLN A 103 28.39 -13.37 -30.29
N MET A 104 28.43 -12.48 -29.29
CA MET A 104 29.35 -11.35 -29.27
C MET A 104 30.81 -11.83 -29.19
N LEU A 105 31.10 -12.77 -28.31
CA LEU A 105 32.44 -13.34 -28.16
C LEU A 105 32.86 -14.07 -29.40
N GLU A 106 31.97 -14.78 -30.09
CA GLU A 106 32.21 -15.42 -31.36
C GLU A 106 32.58 -14.40 -32.45
N GLN A 107 31.84 -13.29 -32.57
CA GLN A 107 32.17 -12.22 -33.52
C GLN A 107 33.55 -11.58 -33.26
N LEU A 108 33.93 -11.47 -31.98
CA LEU A 108 35.26 -10.96 -31.60
C LEU A 108 36.38 -11.93 -31.83
N ASP A 109 36.11 -13.25 -31.82
CA ASP A 109 37.11 -14.33 -32.08
C ASP A 109 37.25 -14.69 -33.58
N GLN A 110 36.28 -14.32 -34.43
CA GLN A 110 36.27 -14.61 -35.86
C GLN A 110 37.59 -14.26 -36.62
N PRO A 111 38.25 -13.11 -36.37
CA PRO A 111 39.54 -12.80 -37.03
C PRO A 111 40.65 -13.81 -36.72
N PHE A 112 40.58 -14.58 -35.66
CA PHE A 112 41.54 -15.61 -35.26
C PHE A 112 41.09 -17.01 -35.64
N ALA A 113 39.86 -17.23 -36.02
CA ALA A 113 39.36 -18.54 -36.47
C ALA A 113 40.10 -19.07 -37.69
N ILE A 114 40.68 -18.18 -38.50
CA ILE A 114 41.49 -18.52 -39.69
C ILE A 114 42.78 -19.30 -39.33
N PHE A 115 43.27 -19.13 -38.10
CA PHE A 115 44.50 -19.78 -37.62
C PHE A 115 44.26 -21.03 -36.77
N ARG A 116 43.03 -21.44 -36.57
CA ARG A 116 42.65 -22.61 -35.76
C ARG A 116 42.07 -23.71 -36.65
N THR A 117 42.46 -24.95 -36.41
CA THR A 117 41.89 -26.12 -37.09
C THR A 117 40.41 -26.29 -36.75
N PRO A 118 39.49 -26.45 -37.71
CA PRO A 118 38.09 -26.67 -37.45
C PRO A 118 37.85 -27.97 -36.66
N LYS A 119 37.36 -27.90 -35.47
CA LYS A 119 36.85 -29.06 -34.72
C LYS A 119 35.32 -29.12 -34.87
N GLY A 120 34.86 -29.95 -35.80
CA GLY A 120 33.45 -30.39 -35.85
C GLY A 120 32.49 -29.48 -36.65
N ASN A 121 31.41 -30.09 -37.16
CA ASN A 121 30.36 -29.47 -37.98
C ASN A 121 29.23 -28.82 -37.15
N GLY A 122 29.47 -28.36 -35.93
CA GLY A 122 28.45 -27.72 -35.07
C GLY A 122 28.72 -26.22 -34.85
N THR A 123 27.70 -25.45 -34.55
CA THR A 123 27.81 -24.07 -34.05
C THR A 123 28.76 -24.07 -32.84
N ARG A 124 29.80 -23.27 -32.92
CA ARG A 124 30.81 -23.17 -31.86
C ARG A 124 30.30 -22.18 -30.81
N HIS A 125 30.19 -22.63 -29.59
CA HIS A 125 29.86 -21.80 -28.44
C HIS A 125 31.15 -21.45 -27.69
N VAL A 126 31.56 -20.17 -27.76
CA VAL A 126 32.79 -19.67 -27.13
C VAL A 126 32.69 -19.75 -25.61
N LEU A 127 31.48 -19.57 -25.05
CA LEU A 127 31.22 -19.70 -23.61
C LEU A 127 31.40 -21.13 -23.07
N LEU A 128 31.42 -22.15 -23.92
CA LEU A 128 31.66 -23.55 -23.50
C LEU A 128 33.16 -23.96 -23.60
N ASP A 129 34.03 -23.10 -24.15
CA ASP A 129 35.47 -23.34 -24.18
C ASP A 129 36.07 -23.14 -22.77
N GLU A 130 36.61 -24.22 -22.18
CA GLU A 130 37.13 -24.27 -20.80
C GLU A 130 38.49 -23.54 -20.62
N ASP A 131 39.21 -23.19 -21.70
CA ASP A 131 40.58 -22.62 -21.66
C ASP A 131 40.64 -21.14 -22.12
N ASN A 132 39.55 -20.38 -22.05
CA ASN A 132 39.52 -19.02 -22.57
C ASN A 132 39.34 -17.98 -21.46
N ALA A 133 40.41 -17.25 -21.09
CA ALA A 133 40.38 -16.24 -20.03
C ALA A 133 39.34 -15.12 -20.25
N ILE A 134 38.97 -14.80 -21.50
CA ILE A 134 37.91 -13.84 -21.81
C ILE A 134 36.58 -14.42 -21.43
N THR A 135 36.34 -15.67 -21.74
CA THR A 135 35.11 -16.39 -21.41
C THR A 135 34.87 -16.42 -19.88
N ASP A 136 35.90 -16.73 -19.11
CA ASP A 136 35.80 -16.79 -17.65
C ASP A 136 35.54 -15.40 -17.03
N ALA A 137 36.19 -14.36 -17.58
CA ALA A 137 35.93 -12.98 -17.13
C ALA A 137 34.49 -12.55 -17.43
N PHE A 138 33.94 -12.84 -18.61
CA PHE A 138 32.56 -12.51 -18.94
C PHE A 138 31.54 -13.33 -18.13
N LYS A 139 31.80 -14.64 -17.93
CA LYS A 139 30.94 -15.45 -17.03
C LYS A 139 30.90 -14.87 -15.63
N ALA A 140 32.03 -14.48 -15.07
CA ALA A 140 32.09 -13.89 -13.71
C ALA A 140 31.37 -12.55 -13.61
N ILE A 141 31.45 -11.69 -14.66
CA ILE A 141 30.72 -10.40 -14.70
C ILE A 141 29.22 -10.64 -14.72
N PHE A 142 28.73 -11.58 -15.51
CA PHE A 142 27.30 -11.82 -15.70
C PHE A 142 26.71 -12.88 -14.74
N GLU A 143 27.54 -13.55 -13.91
CA GLU A 143 27.06 -14.40 -12.81
C GLU A 143 26.19 -13.58 -11.85
N GLY A 144 25.01 -14.10 -11.50
CA GLY A 144 24.01 -13.39 -10.73
C GLY A 144 23.17 -12.39 -11.55
N GLN A 145 23.48 -12.17 -12.83
CA GLN A 145 22.68 -11.31 -13.73
C GLN A 145 21.89 -12.14 -14.75
N THR A 146 22.59 -13.02 -15.48
CA THR A 146 22.02 -13.87 -16.54
C THR A 146 21.92 -15.33 -16.14
N HIS A 147 22.58 -15.75 -15.09
CA HIS A 147 22.53 -17.13 -14.58
C HIS A 147 22.89 -17.18 -13.10
N SER A 148 22.35 -18.18 -12.39
CA SER A 148 22.70 -18.46 -11.01
C SER A 148 24.10 -19.09 -10.91
N ARG A 149 24.73 -18.96 -9.74
CA ARG A 149 26.04 -19.58 -9.46
C ARG A 149 26.05 -21.10 -9.70
N GLN A 150 24.93 -21.77 -9.48
CA GLN A 150 24.77 -23.19 -9.76
C GLN A 150 24.47 -23.48 -11.24
N GLY A 151 24.16 -22.43 -12.03
CA GLY A 151 23.86 -22.54 -13.44
C GLY A 151 22.51 -23.15 -13.80
N THR A 152 21.63 -23.33 -12.80
CA THR A 152 20.30 -23.95 -12.99
C THR A 152 19.22 -22.92 -13.29
N LEU A 153 19.28 -21.74 -12.69
CA LEU A 153 18.38 -20.63 -13.00
C LEU A 153 19.02 -19.75 -14.08
N VAL A 154 18.31 -19.57 -15.16
CA VAL A 154 18.69 -18.75 -16.32
C VAL A 154 17.84 -17.50 -16.33
N ALA A 155 18.44 -16.35 -16.59
CA ALA A 155 17.74 -15.09 -16.65
C ALA A 155 18.05 -14.34 -17.95
N ILE A 156 17.01 -13.81 -18.57
CA ILE A 156 17.06 -12.94 -19.74
C ILE A 156 16.64 -11.54 -19.27
N ALA A 157 17.54 -10.58 -19.37
CA ALA A 157 17.27 -9.20 -19.04
C ALA A 157 16.59 -8.50 -20.24
N CYS A 158 15.29 -8.24 -20.10
CA CYS A 158 14.47 -7.63 -21.14
C CYS A 158 14.31 -6.13 -20.84
N LEU A 159 14.88 -5.28 -21.69
CA LEU A 159 14.66 -3.84 -21.66
C LEU A 159 13.40 -3.50 -22.46
N LEU A 160 12.43 -2.86 -21.84
CA LEU A 160 11.20 -2.45 -22.52
C LEU A 160 11.40 -1.12 -23.25
N LYS A 161 10.69 -0.93 -24.35
CA LYS A 161 10.65 0.35 -25.06
C LYS A 161 9.85 1.39 -24.25
N PRO A 162 10.30 2.64 -24.20
CA PRO A 162 9.50 3.74 -23.67
C PRO A 162 8.13 3.82 -24.38
N ALA A 163 7.11 4.25 -23.66
CA ALA A 163 5.72 4.31 -24.17
C ALA A 163 5.56 5.14 -25.45
N ASN A 164 6.45 6.12 -25.70
CA ASN A 164 6.47 6.94 -26.91
C ASN A 164 7.14 6.24 -28.11
N GLN A 165 7.77 5.10 -27.94
CA GLN A 165 8.49 4.34 -28.98
C GLN A 165 7.85 2.97 -29.30
N THR A 166 6.73 2.65 -28.68
CA THR A 166 6.03 1.38 -28.90
C THR A 166 4.57 1.60 -29.24
N THR A 167 3.99 0.66 -29.99
CA THR A 167 2.55 0.66 -30.37
C THR A 167 1.70 -0.09 -29.37
N ILE A 168 2.30 -0.85 -28.46
CA ILE A 168 1.59 -1.66 -27.46
C ILE A 168 1.89 -1.16 -26.04
N ALA A 169 0.92 -1.33 -25.14
CA ALA A 169 1.10 -0.97 -23.73
C ALA A 169 2.07 -1.94 -23.01
N VAL A 170 2.70 -1.48 -21.95
CA VAL A 170 3.56 -2.32 -21.08
C VAL A 170 2.83 -3.58 -20.63
N ARG A 171 1.57 -3.46 -20.24
CA ARG A 171 0.72 -4.60 -19.88
C ARG A 171 0.64 -5.66 -20.96
N GLU A 172 0.45 -5.27 -22.21
CA GLU A 172 0.37 -6.21 -23.34
C GLU A 172 1.73 -6.87 -23.62
N THR A 173 2.82 -6.12 -23.45
CA THR A 173 4.18 -6.66 -23.51
C THR A 173 4.38 -7.74 -22.44
N LEU A 174 3.97 -7.49 -21.19
CA LEU A 174 4.09 -8.46 -20.10
C LEU A 174 3.21 -9.69 -20.30
N LEU A 175 2.00 -9.53 -20.83
CA LEU A 175 1.13 -10.67 -21.20
C LEU A 175 1.78 -11.56 -22.26
N ASN A 176 2.40 -10.97 -23.28
CA ASN A 176 3.13 -11.72 -24.30
C ASN A 176 4.36 -12.46 -23.72
N LEU A 177 5.09 -11.82 -22.80
CA LEU A 177 6.18 -12.47 -22.07
C LEU A 177 5.68 -13.65 -21.21
N ARG A 178 4.54 -13.49 -20.54
CA ARG A 178 3.88 -14.59 -19.78
C ARG A 178 3.53 -15.76 -20.69
N GLN A 179 2.94 -15.50 -21.86
CA GLN A 179 2.59 -16.56 -22.80
C GLN A 179 3.84 -17.34 -23.26
N ILE A 180 4.98 -16.66 -23.45
CA ILE A 180 6.24 -17.35 -23.72
C ILE A 180 6.62 -18.21 -22.52
N GLY A 181 6.56 -17.68 -21.29
CA GLY A 181 6.87 -18.41 -20.06
C GLY A 181 6.02 -19.68 -19.89
N ASP A 182 4.69 -19.56 -20.06
CA ASP A 182 3.77 -20.68 -19.95
C ASP A 182 4.02 -21.75 -21.05
N SER A 183 4.52 -21.34 -22.22
CA SER A 183 4.84 -22.27 -23.32
C SER A 183 6.08 -23.11 -23.02
N LEU A 184 6.96 -22.72 -22.09
CA LEU A 184 8.19 -23.47 -21.76
C LEU A 184 7.88 -24.85 -21.15
N ALA A 185 6.77 -24.98 -20.43
CA ALA A 185 6.31 -26.27 -19.91
C ALA A 185 6.07 -27.31 -21.03
N THR A 186 5.62 -26.87 -22.21
CA THR A 186 5.45 -27.74 -23.38
C THR A 186 6.79 -28.18 -24.00
N GLU A 187 7.87 -27.45 -23.73
CA GLU A 187 9.22 -27.74 -24.14
C GLU A 187 10.01 -28.57 -23.11
N GLY A 188 9.35 -28.97 -22.01
CA GLY A 188 9.93 -29.75 -20.91
C GLY A 188 10.80 -28.94 -19.95
N LEU A 189 10.60 -27.63 -19.91
CA LEU A 189 11.18 -26.71 -18.92
C LEU A 189 10.15 -26.33 -17.86
N GLU A 190 10.59 -25.79 -16.75
CA GLU A 190 9.67 -25.16 -15.79
C GLU A 190 9.07 -23.85 -16.34
N ASP A 191 7.90 -23.45 -15.85
CA ASP A 191 7.21 -22.23 -16.27
C ASP A 191 8.12 -21.00 -16.07
N GLY A 192 8.06 -20.10 -17.03
CA GLY A 192 8.84 -18.87 -16.99
C GLY A 192 8.36 -17.90 -15.90
N MET A 193 9.29 -17.33 -15.18
CA MET A 193 9.06 -16.35 -14.12
C MET A 193 9.39 -14.94 -14.61
N LEU A 194 8.54 -13.96 -14.28
CA LEU A 194 8.79 -12.56 -14.60
C LEU A 194 9.06 -11.78 -13.31
N VAL A 195 10.13 -10.99 -13.29
CA VAL A 195 10.52 -10.14 -12.17
C VAL A 195 10.96 -8.78 -12.70
N GLY A 196 10.68 -7.73 -11.96
CA GLY A 196 11.04 -6.36 -12.32
C GLY A 196 9.99 -5.34 -11.92
N GLN A 197 10.38 -4.08 -11.90
CA GLN A 197 9.48 -2.99 -11.54
C GLN A 197 8.19 -2.96 -12.39
N PRO A 198 8.23 -3.09 -13.74
CA PRO A 198 7.02 -3.09 -14.57
C PRO A 198 6.06 -4.23 -14.22
N VAL A 199 6.61 -5.43 -13.92
CA VAL A 199 5.80 -6.60 -13.54
C VAL A 199 5.09 -6.35 -12.22
N MET A 200 5.81 -5.82 -11.24
CA MET A 200 5.26 -5.52 -9.92
C MET A 200 4.20 -4.43 -9.99
N VAL A 201 4.41 -3.42 -10.83
CA VAL A 201 3.42 -2.34 -11.03
C VAL A 201 2.18 -2.89 -11.74
N GLU A 202 2.32 -3.53 -12.89
CA GLU A 202 1.16 -3.94 -13.68
C GLU A 202 0.40 -5.10 -13.04
N GLU A 203 1.07 -6.19 -12.64
CA GLU A 203 0.42 -7.35 -12.03
C GLU A 203 -0.05 -7.06 -10.61
N GLY A 204 0.78 -6.40 -9.78
CA GLY A 204 0.41 -6.07 -8.41
C GLY A 204 -0.76 -5.09 -8.32
N PHE A 205 -0.79 -4.07 -9.16
CA PHE A 205 -1.93 -3.12 -9.18
C PHE A 205 -3.19 -3.73 -9.79
N ASP A 206 -3.09 -4.62 -10.79
CA ASP A 206 -4.24 -5.36 -11.30
C ASP A 206 -4.88 -6.23 -10.22
N GLU A 207 -4.07 -6.93 -9.42
CA GLU A 207 -4.53 -7.74 -8.31
C GLU A 207 -5.24 -6.88 -7.25
N ILE A 208 -4.66 -5.72 -6.88
CA ILE A 208 -5.25 -4.78 -5.93
C ILE A 208 -6.58 -4.21 -6.46
N GLU A 209 -6.67 -3.86 -7.72
CA GLU A 209 -7.90 -3.33 -8.33
C GLU A 209 -9.03 -4.37 -8.34
N GLN A 210 -8.74 -5.61 -8.73
CA GLN A 210 -9.71 -6.71 -8.71
C GLN A 210 -10.17 -7.03 -7.29
N ASP A 211 -9.22 -7.06 -6.36
CA ASP A 211 -9.48 -7.28 -4.94
C ASP A 211 -10.41 -6.21 -4.35
N GLY A 212 -10.18 -4.94 -4.67
CA GLY A 212 -11.05 -3.85 -4.23
C GLY A 212 -12.50 -3.99 -4.69
N LYS A 213 -12.74 -4.46 -5.91
CA LYS A 213 -14.09 -4.75 -6.42
C LYS A 213 -14.73 -5.91 -5.66
N ARG A 214 -13.98 -7.00 -5.44
CA ARG A 214 -14.40 -8.17 -4.68
C ARG A 214 -14.76 -7.81 -3.24
N LEU A 215 -13.89 -7.08 -2.55
CA LEU A 215 -14.07 -6.66 -1.16
C LEU A 215 -15.32 -5.79 -0.97
N SER A 216 -15.59 -4.87 -1.90
CA SER A 216 -16.79 -4.04 -1.86
C SER A 216 -18.07 -4.89 -1.94
N ILE A 217 -18.08 -5.93 -2.75
CA ILE A 217 -19.22 -6.87 -2.85
C ILE A 217 -19.34 -7.71 -1.58
N VAL A 218 -18.22 -8.27 -1.09
CA VAL A 218 -18.20 -9.12 0.12
C VAL A 218 -18.69 -8.32 1.33
N SER A 219 -18.16 -7.12 1.57
CA SER A 219 -18.56 -6.29 2.71
C SER A 219 -20.02 -5.86 2.61
N THR A 220 -20.50 -5.45 1.43
CA THR A 220 -21.91 -5.12 1.21
C THR A 220 -22.83 -6.30 1.50
N THR A 221 -22.46 -7.48 1.02
CA THR A 221 -23.24 -8.71 1.24
C THR A 221 -23.28 -9.13 2.70
N CYS A 222 -22.12 -9.13 3.37
CA CYS A 222 -22.02 -9.47 4.80
C CYS A 222 -22.87 -8.53 5.65
N LEU A 223 -22.81 -7.22 5.39
CA LEU A 223 -23.55 -6.22 6.16
C LEU A 223 -25.05 -6.24 5.84
N ALA A 224 -25.44 -6.50 4.59
CA ALA A 224 -26.84 -6.72 4.22
C ALA A 224 -27.41 -7.96 4.93
N LEU A 225 -26.67 -9.06 4.99
CA LEU A 225 -27.05 -10.26 5.74
C LEU A 225 -27.15 -10.00 7.25
N LEU A 226 -26.23 -9.23 7.82
CA LEU A 226 -26.30 -8.83 9.22
C LEU A 226 -27.64 -8.10 9.53
N ILE A 227 -28.04 -7.14 8.69
CA ILE A 227 -29.29 -6.42 8.86
C ILE A 227 -30.48 -7.37 8.67
N LEU A 228 -30.44 -8.22 7.68
CA LEU A 228 -31.52 -9.14 7.37
C LEU A 228 -31.73 -10.17 8.48
N ILE A 229 -30.65 -10.76 9.00
CA ILE A 229 -30.70 -11.76 10.08
C ILE A 229 -30.97 -11.11 11.43
N GLY A 230 -30.25 -10.03 11.75
CA GLY A 230 -30.32 -9.37 13.05
C GLY A 230 -31.65 -8.63 13.29
N PHE A 231 -32.17 -7.99 12.26
CA PHE A 231 -33.39 -7.19 12.37
C PHE A 231 -34.59 -7.78 11.63
N ARG A 232 -34.39 -8.86 10.88
CA ARG A 232 -35.42 -9.55 10.08
C ARG A 232 -36.24 -8.60 9.20
N SER A 233 -35.61 -7.53 8.69
CA SER A 233 -36.26 -6.49 7.91
C SER A 233 -35.57 -6.33 6.54
N LEU A 234 -36.22 -6.86 5.49
CA LEU A 234 -35.77 -6.70 4.12
C LEU A 234 -35.77 -5.23 3.68
N ARG A 235 -36.73 -4.44 4.17
CA ARG A 235 -36.84 -3.01 3.86
C ARG A 235 -35.57 -2.24 4.29
N TRP A 236 -35.12 -2.42 5.52
CA TRP A 236 -33.94 -1.73 6.04
C TRP A 236 -32.65 -2.22 5.42
N ALA A 237 -32.57 -3.51 5.05
CA ALA A 237 -31.45 -4.00 4.27
C ALA A 237 -31.36 -3.30 2.90
N ILE A 238 -32.49 -3.17 2.17
CA ILE A 238 -32.54 -2.46 0.90
C ILE A 238 -32.19 -0.97 1.05
N ILE A 239 -32.71 -0.29 2.10
CA ILE A 239 -32.40 1.11 2.36
C ILE A 239 -30.90 1.29 2.60
N SER A 240 -30.29 0.43 3.41
CA SER A 240 -28.84 0.50 3.72
C SER A 240 -28.00 0.27 2.46
N ILE A 241 -28.34 -0.73 1.63
CA ILE A 241 -27.68 -0.99 0.35
C ILE A 241 -27.85 0.21 -0.59
N ALA A 242 -29.05 0.79 -0.68
CA ALA A 242 -29.30 1.95 -1.52
C ALA A 242 -28.47 3.18 -1.11
N VAL A 243 -28.35 3.46 0.21
CA VAL A 243 -27.52 4.53 0.74
C VAL A 243 -26.04 4.29 0.38
N VAL A 244 -25.55 3.06 0.57
CA VAL A 244 -24.17 2.69 0.28
C VAL A 244 -23.87 2.84 -1.21
N GLN A 245 -24.67 2.25 -2.09
CA GLN A 245 -24.43 2.29 -3.53
C GLN A 245 -24.54 3.72 -4.08
N TRP A 246 -25.52 4.48 -3.61
CA TRP A 246 -25.62 5.90 -3.95
C TRP A 246 -24.38 6.68 -3.52
N SER A 247 -23.93 6.48 -2.29
CA SER A 247 -22.74 7.15 -1.76
C SER A 247 -21.46 6.76 -2.52
N LEU A 248 -21.31 5.50 -2.87
CA LEU A 248 -20.17 5.03 -3.68
C LEU A 248 -20.13 5.64 -5.07
N ILE A 249 -21.28 5.65 -5.77
CA ILE A 249 -21.38 6.22 -7.12
C ILE A 249 -21.12 7.73 -7.08
N MET A 250 -21.71 8.42 -6.11
CA MET A 250 -21.52 9.87 -5.95
C MET A 250 -20.08 10.20 -5.60
N THR A 251 -19.45 9.44 -4.70
CA THR A 251 -18.04 9.63 -4.34
C THR A 251 -17.14 9.41 -5.55
N ARG A 252 -17.29 8.30 -6.26
CA ARG A 252 -16.50 8.00 -7.47
C ARG A 252 -16.74 9.04 -8.57
N GLY A 253 -17.98 9.46 -8.75
CA GLY A 253 -18.34 10.52 -9.71
C GLY A 253 -17.69 11.86 -9.38
N LEU A 254 -17.67 12.23 -8.10
CA LEU A 254 -17.03 13.47 -7.63
C LEU A 254 -15.51 13.40 -7.78
N LEU A 255 -14.88 12.27 -7.41
CA LEU A 255 -13.44 12.08 -7.60
C LEU A 255 -13.04 12.14 -9.07
N ALA A 256 -13.80 11.48 -9.96
CA ALA A 256 -13.57 11.54 -11.40
C ALA A 256 -13.77 12.96 -11.98
N TRP A 257 -14.75 13.72 -11.45
CA TRP A 257 -14.95 15.11 -11.84
C TRP A 257 -13.81 16.03 -11.41
N LEU A 258 -13.21 15.75 -10.23
CA LEU A 258 -12.02 16.44 -9.73
C LEU A 258 -10.72 15.97 -10.41
N ALA A 259 -10.80 15.04 -11.37
CA ALA A 259 -9.65 14.41 -12.03
C ALA A 259 -8.66 13.77 -11.02
N TRP A 260 -9.20 13.17 -9.97
CA TRP A 260 -8.43 12.45 -8.95
C TRP A 260 -8.45 10.96 -9.25
N ASP A 261 -7.29 10.37 -9.47
CA ASP A 261 -7.14 8.94 -9.75
C ASP A 261 -7.06 8.12 -8.45
N LEU A 262 -7.52 6.87 -8.49
CA LEU A 262 -7.42 5.95 -7.37
C LEU A 262 -5.96 5.50 -7.17
N THR A 263 -5.55 5.36 -5.92
CA THR A 263 -4.23 4.82 -5.53
C THR A 263 -4.35 3.37 -5.05
N MET A 264 -3.21 2.70 -4.79
CA MET A 264 -3.20 1.31 -4.28
C MET A 264 -4.01 1.14 -2.99
N VAL A 265 -4.00 2.14 -2.11
CA VAL A 265 -4.75 2.12 -0.85
C VAL A 265 -6.23 2.32 -1.07
N SER A 266 -6.62 2.95 -2.18
CA SER A 266 -8.02 3.25 -2.52
C SER A 266 -8.85 2.01 -2.86
N SER A 267 -8.24 0.83 -2.99
CA SER A 267 -8.93 -0.46 -3.12
C SER A 267 -9.92 -0.70 -1.96
N MET A 268 -9.59 -0.21 -0.77
CA MET A 268 -10.44 -0.32 0.43
C MET A 268 -11.64 0.66 0.45
N LEU A 269 -11.65 1.69 -0.41
CA LEU A 269 -12.65 2.77 -0.39
C LEU A 269 -14.09 2.23 -0.41
N GLY A 270 -14.37 1.28 -1.31
CA GLY A 270 -15.71 0.70 -1.43
C GLY A 270 -16.18 0.01 -0.15
N SER A 271 -15.32 -0.77 0.47
CA SER A 271 -15.65 -1.50 1.70
C SER A 271 -15.84 -0.56 2.89
N ILE A 272 -14.99 0.45 3.04
CA ILE A 272 -15.06 1.36 4.19
C ILE A 272 -16.26 2.31 4.06
N VAL A 273 -16.59 2.81 2.87
CA VAL A 273 -17.83 3.57 2.63
C VAL A 273 -19.05 2.72 2.97
N THR A 274 -19.02 1.42 2.63
CA THR A 274 -20.08 0.47 2.99
C THR A 274 -20.22 0.35 4.50
N VAL A 275 -19.12 0.21 5.21
CA VAL A 275 -19.07 0.08 6.68
C VAL A 275 -19.65 1.33 7.35
N ILE A 276 -19.19 2.53 6.97
CA ILE A 276 -19.67 3.81 7.52
C ILE A 276 -21.17 3.99 7.22
N GLY A 277 -21.57 3.78 5.97
CA GLY A 277 -22.96 3.95 5.54
C GLY A 277 -23.92 3.02 6.26
N VAL A 278 -23.57 1.75 6.45
CA VAL A 278 -24.38 0.76 7.16
C VAL A 278 -24.43 1.07 8.67
N ALA A 279 -23.27 1.33 9.32
CA ALA A 279 -23.22 1.63 10.74
C ALA A 279 -24.10 2.84 11.09
N THR A 280 -23.99 3.91 10.32
CA THR A 280 -24.79 5.13 10.54
C THR A 280 -26.30 4.89 10.25
N THR A 281 -26.62 4.11 9.21
CA THR A 281 -28.02 3.72 8.93
C THR A 281 -28.60 2.86 10.04
N MET A 282 -27.81 2.00 10.70
CA MET A 282 -28.25 1.20 11.86
C MET A 282 -28.62 2.08 13.05
N HIS A 283 -27.87 3.14 13.34
CA HIS A 283 -28.25 4.09 14.40
C HIS A 283 -29.60 4.73 14.12
N TRP A 284 -29.86 5.08 12.85
CA TRP A 284 -31.18 5.64 12.47
C TRP A 284 -32.29 4.61 12.59
N MET A 285 -32.07 3.39 12.11
CA MET A 285 -33.00 2.28 12.17
C MET A 285 -33.41 1.98 13.62
N LEU A 286 -32.45 1.92 14.56
CA LEU A 286 -32.72 1.70 15.97
C LEU A 286 -33.47 2.89 16.62
N GLY A 287 -33.18 4.12 16.21
CA GLY A 287 -33.89 5.30 16.63
C GLY A 287 -35.35 5.31 16.15
N TYR A 288 -35.58 4.96 14.89
CA TYR A 288 -36.92 4.82 14.33
C TYR A 288 -37.72 3.71 15.00
N GLN A 289 -37.10 2.54 15.25
CA GLN A 289 -37.76 1.43 15.97
C GLN A 289 -38.22 1.85 17.39
N ARG A 290 -37.37 2.62 18.10
CA ARG A 290 -37.74 3.16 19.41
C ARG A 290 -38.90 4.17 19.32
N ALA A 291 -38.84 5.05 18.32
CA ALA A 291 -39.93 6.03 18.11
C ALA A 291 -41.26 5.35 17.76
N MET A 292 -41.26 4.25 17.03
CA MET A 292 -42.48 3.46 16.73
C MET A 292 -43.10 2.80 17.94
N LYS A 293 -42.39 2.62 19.06
CA LYS A 293 -42.96 2.13 20.31
C LYS A 293 -43.76 3.21 21.03
N SER A 294 -43.47 4.49 20.80
CA SER A 294 -44.11 5.64 21.45
C SER A 294 -45.06 6.42 20.56
N GLN A 295 -44.94 6.29 19.24
CA GLN A 295 -45.71 7.01 18.24
C GLN A 295 -46.55 6.01 17.40
N SER A 296 -47.85 6.30 17.25
CA SER A 296 -48.75 5.44 16.48
C SER A 296 -48.64 5.63 14.97
N ASN A 297 -48.06 6.75 14.50
CA ASN A 297 -47.94 7.10 13.09
C ASN A 297 -46.49 6.96 12.60
N PRO A 298 -46.22 6.21 11.55
CA PRO A 298 -44.86 6.07 10.99
C PRO A 298 -44.20 7.40 10.57
N GLU A 299 -44.96 8.39 10.09
CA GLU A 299 -44.41 9.70 9.74
C GLU A 299 -43.97 10.49 10.99
N GLU A 300 -44.74 10.42 12.07
CA GLU A 300 -44.41 11.05 13.36
C GLU A 300 -43.20 10.35 14.00
N ALA A 301 -43.15 9.02 13.99
CA ALA A 301 -42.02 8.24 14.47
C ALA A 301 -40.73 8.61 13.71
N LEU A 302 -40.84 8.73 12.39
CA LEU A 302 -39.68 9.14 11.56
C LEU A 302 -39.26 10.58 11.90
N ARG A 303 -40.19 11.50 12.02
CA ARG A 303 -39.91 12.90 12.40
C ARG A 303 -39.25 12.98 13.78
N TYR A 304 -39.77 12.22 14.76
CA TYR A 304 -39.19 12.18 16.11
C TYR A 304 -37.76 11.62 16.08
N SER A 305 -37.52 10.53 15.35
CA SER A 305 -36.19 9.95 15.22
C SER A 305 -35.20 10.90 14.50
N MET A 306 -35.65 11.62 13.44
CA MET A 306 -34.85 12.63 12.77
C MET A 306 -34.39 13.74 13.71
N VAL A 307 -35.34 14.32 14.48
CA VAL A 307 -35.04 15.41 15.44
C VAL A 307 -34.06 14.92 16.52
N GLY A 308 -34.18 13.66 16.94
CA GLY A 308 -33.30 13.09 17.96
C GLY A 308 -31.89 12.74 17.48
N LEU A 309 -31.73 12.35 16.20
CA LEU A 309 -30.50 11.76 15.67
C LEU A 309 -29.72 12.66 14.73
N TRP A 310 -30.28 13.77 14.21
CA TRP A 310 -29.58 14.61 13.24
C TRP A 310 -28.25 15.15 13.78
N ARG A 311 -28.21 15.64 15.01
CA ARG A 311 -26.99 16.17 15.62
C ARG A 311 -25.92 15.09 15.80
N PRO A 312 -26.20 13.93 16.46
CA PRO A 312 -25.22 12.86 16.54
C PRO A 312 -24.68 12.42 15.16
N ILE A 313 -25.56 12.17 14.18
CA ILE A 313 -25.17 11.68 12.85
C ILE A 313 -24.29 12.69 12.10
N VAL A 314 -24.67 13.98 12.12
CA VAL A 314 -23.86 15.01 11.45
C VAL A 314 -22.47 15.09 12.07
N TRP A 315 -22.37 15.12 13.38
CA TRP A 315 -21.08 15.20 14.05
C TRP A 315 -20.26 13.91 13.92
N ALA A 316 -20.90 12.75 13.91
CA ALA A 316 -20.24 11.48 13.63
C ALA A 316 -19.57 11.49 12.24
N CYS A 317 -20.30 11.82 11.19
CA CYS A 317 -19.72 11.91 9.86
C CYS A 317 -18.63 13.00 9.72
N ILE A 318 -18.76 14.11 10.49
CA ILE A 318 -17.71 15.15 10.54
C ILE A 318 -16.47 14.63 11.25
N THR A 319 -16.61 13.92 12.37
CA THR A 319 -15.44 13.34 13.08
C THR A 319 -14.78 12.24 12.28
N ASP A 320 -15.54 11.43 11.54
CA ASP A 320 -15.00 10.47 10.57
C ASP A 320 -14.21 11.19 9.47
N ALA A 321 -14.82 12.23 8.89
CA ALA A 321 -14.14 13.04 7.85
C ALA A 321 -12.85 13.67 8.38
N ILE A 322 -12.81 14.16 9.62
CA ILE A 322 -11.59 14.71 10.25
C ILE A 322 -10.56 13.61 10.48
N GLY A 323 -10.97 12.43 10.98
CA GLY A 323 -10.10 11.28 11.17
C GLY A 323 -9.41 10.88 9.86
N PHE A 324 -10.16 10.77 8.77
CA PHE A 324 -9.60 10.49 7.45
C PHE A 324 -8.78 11.67 6.90
N ALA A 325 -9.26 12.91 7.00
CA ALA A 325 -8.56 14.10 6.51
C ALA A 325 -7.22 14.31 7.21
N SER A 326 -7.03 13.81 8.43
CA SER A 326 -5.74 13.88 9.12
C SER A 326 -4.64 13.13 8.38
N LEU A 327 -4.97 12.12 7.56
CA LEU A 327 -4.04 11.39 6.72
C LEU A 327 -3.46 12.27 5.59
N ALA A 328 -4.08 13.41 5.28
CA ALA A 328 -3.53 14.41 4.34
C ALA A 328 -2.19 15.01 4.82
N PHE A 329 -1.84 14.83 6.08
CA PHE A 329 -0.56 15.26 6.65
C PHE A 329 0.54 14.18 6.60
N ALA A 330 0.25 13.01 6.03
CA ALA A 330 1.25 11.99 5.74
C ALA A 330 2.19 12.46 4.62
N LYS A 331 3.42 11.97 4.60
CA LYS A 331 4.36 12.17 3.50
C LYS A 331 4.14 11.17 2.35
N VAL A 332 3.56 10.02 2.68
CA VAL A 332 3.26 8.95 1.73
C VAL A 332 2.05 9.34 0.88
N GLY A 333 2.27 9.65 -0.38
CA GLY A 333 1.23 10.14 -1.31
C GLY A 333 -0.06 9.31 -1.34
N PRO A 334 -0.01 7.98 -1.53
CA PRO A 334 -1.22 7.14 -1.52
C PRO A 334 -2.04 7.22 -0.24
N VAL A 335 -1.40 7.41 0.93
CA VAL A 335 -2.09 7.58 2.22
C VAL A 335 -2.75 8.95 2.30
N GLN A 336 -2.05 9.98 1.83
CA GLN A 336 -2.56 11.35 1.75
C GLN A 336 -3.82 11.43 0.88
N ASP A 337 -3.73 10.93 -0.35
CA ASP A 337 -4.84 10.91 -1.31
C ASP A 337 -6.03 10.13 -0.77
N TYR A 338 -5.76 8.94 -0.24
CA TYR A 338 -6.80 8.10 0.38
C TYR A 338 -7.52 8.81 1.51
N GLY A 339 -6.79 9.49 2.39
CA GLY A 339 -7.36 10.26 3.49
C GLY A 339 -8.34 11.33 3.00
N CYS A 340 -7.94 12.09 1.98
CA CYS A 340 -8.80 13.12 1.37
C CYS A 340 -10.02 12.50 0.67
N MET A 341 -9.83 11.39 -0.09
CA MET A 341 -10.94 10.67 -0.74
C MET A 341 -11.95 10.16 0.27
N MET A 342 -11.50 9.59 1.38
CA MET A 342 -12.37 9.07 2.43
C MET A 342 -13.06 10.17 3.24
N ALA A 343 -12.41 11.31 3.46
CA ALA A 343 -13.04 12.46 4.08
C ALA A 343 -14.22 12.98 3.23
N ILE A 344 -14.04 13.09 1.92
CA ILE A 344 -15.10 13.41 0.98
C ILE A 344 -16.19 12.34 1.01
N ALA A 345 -15.82 11.06 0.99
CA ALA A 345 -16.76 9.94 1.02
C ALA A 345 -17.64 9.97 2.26
N SER A 346 -17.09 10.26 3.45
CA SER A 346 -17.84 10.37 4.69
C SER A 346 -18.89 11.48 4.64
N LEU A 347 -18.55 12.64 4.04
CA LEU A 347 -19.52 13.73 3.84
C LEU A 347 -20.58 13.38 2.79
N VAL A 348 -20.23 12.64 1.76
CA VAL A 348 -21.19 12.13 0.75
C VAL A 348 -22.14 11.12 1.39
N VAL A 349 -21.65 10.23 2.26
CA VAL A 349 -22.50 9.31 3.05
C VAL A 349 -23.49 10.07 3.92
N LEU A 350 -23.06 11.16 4.58
CA LEU A 350 -23.93 12.04 5.36
C LEU A 350 -25.10 12.55 4.51
N VAL A 351 -24.81 13.06 3.31
CA VAL A 351 -25.84 13.54 2.38
C VAL A 351 -26.78 12.41 1.98
N GLY A 352 -26.22 11.25 1.59
CA GLY A 352 -26.99 10.06 1.20
C GLY A 352 -27.95 9.59 2.28
N ILE A 353 -27.50 9.55 3.54
CA ILE A 353 -28.34 9.16 4.68
C ILE A 353 -29.50 10.13 4.87
N PHE A 354 -29.25 11.45 4.87
CA PHE A 354 -30.31 12.43 5.06
C PHE A 354 -31.30 12.50 3.89
N VAL A 355 -30.87 12.21 2.68
CA VAL A 355 -31.75 12.21 1.49
C VAL A 355 -32.52 10.90 1.34
N LEU A 356 -31.84 9.75 1.43
CA LEU A 356 -32.44 8.45 1.08
C LEU A 356 -33.20 7.82 2.25
N VAL A 357 -32.67 7.86 3.48
CA VAL A 357 -33.34 7.18 4.61
C VAL A 357 -34.73 7.73 4.87
N PRO A 358 -34.97 9.05 5.00
CA PRO A 358 -36.32 9.57 5.24
C PRO A 358 -37.28 9.33 4.06
N THR A 359 -36.76 9.36 2.85
CA THR A 359 -37.58 9.16 1.65
C THR A 359 -37.99 7.71 1.49
N MET A 360 -37.06 6.77 1.58
CA MET A 360 -37.29 5.33 1.38
C MET A 360 -38.00 4.69 2.60
N ALA A 361 -37.80 5.22 3.80
CA ALA A 361 -38.45 4.71 5.01
C ALA A 361 -39.97 4.79 4.95
N LEU A 362 -40.54 5.68 4.17
CA LEU A 362 -42.00 5.85 4.03
C LEU A 362 -42.56 5.35 2.70
N LEU A 363 -41.67 4.98 1.74
CA LEU A 363 -42.08 4.44 0.45
C LEU A 363 -42.36 2.92 0.55
N PRO A 364 -43.30 2.38 -0.22
CA PRO A 364 -43.57 0.94 -0.30
C PRO A 364 -42.47 0.26 -1.18
N VAL A 365 -41.21 0.23 -0.66
CA VAL A 365 -40.04 -0.29 -1.38
C VAL A 365 -40.15 -1.79 -1.71
N VAL A 366 -40.90 -2.55 -0.85
CA VAL A 366 -41.11 -3.98 -1.05
C VAL A 366 -42.61 -4.29 -0.94
N PRO A 367 -43.21 -5.02 -1.88
CA PRO A 367 -44.59 -5.47 -1.74
C PRO A 367 -44.75 -6.33 -0.48
N LYS A 368 -45.74 -6.03 0.33
CA LYS A 368 -46.03 -6.77 1.60
C LYS A 368 -46.20 -8.29 1.36
N ARG A 369 -46.75 -8.67 0.19
CA ARG A 369 -46.95 -10.08 -0.19
C ARG A 369 -45.62 -10.80 -0.38
N PHE A 370 -44.61 -10.15 -0.98
CA PHE A 370 -43.30 -10.72 -1.24
C PHE A 370 -42.49 -10.90 0.06
N ALA A 371 -42.52 -9.93 0.96
CA ALA A 371 -41.90 -10.06 2.27
C ALA A 371 -42.50 -11.23 3.09
N LYS A 372 -43.81 -11.39 3.05
CA LYS A 372 -44.56 -12.48 3.72
C LYS A 372 -44.17 -13.86 3.14
N SER A 373 -44.00 -13.98 1.82
CA SER A 373 -43.61 -15.24 1.19
C SER A 373 -42.20 -15.73 1.56
N LEU A 374 -41.31 -14.80 1.93
CA LEU A 374 -39.97 -15.10 2.42
C LEU A 374 -39.90 -15.31 3.94
N GLY A 375 -41.05 -15.23 4.66
CA GLY A 375 -41.06 -15.32 6.14
C GLY A 375 -40.38 -14.17 6.84
N ILE A 376 -40.18 -13.04 6.16
CA ILE A 376 -39.45 -11.86 6.63
C ILE A 376 -40.45 -10.79 7.03
N SER A 377 -40.28 -10.21 8.20
CA SER A 377 -41.15 -9.11 8.68
C SER A 377 -40.98 -7.88 7.81
N TYR A 378 -42.10 -7.27 7.39
CA TYR A 378 -42.09 -5.97 6.73
C TYR A 378 -41.76 -4.84 7.72
N GLU A 379 -42.20 -5.01 8.96
CA GLU A 379 -41.89 -4.12 10.07
C GLU A 379 -40.70 -4.64 10.86
N LEU A 380 -39.96 -3.72 11.49
CA LEU A 380 -38.82 -4.09 12.34
C LEU A 380 -39.29 -5.05 13.44
N ALA A 381 -38.82 -6.27 13.42
CA ALA A 381 -39.01 -7.19 14.54
C ALA A 381 -38.26 -6.64 15.79
N GLN A 382 -38.78 -6.97 16.95
CA GLN A 382 -38.06 -6.71 18.21
C GLN A 382 -36.73 -7.48 18.13
N ILE A 383 -35.61 -6.86 18.51
CA ILE A 383 -34.30 -7.52 18.50
C ILE A 383 -34.39 -8.74 19.43
N PRO A 384 -34.18 -9.97 18.94
CA PRO A 384 -34.18 -11.12 19.82
C PRO A 384 -33.05 -10.95 20.85
N GLY A 385 -33.36 -11.05 22.15
CA GLY A 385 -32.38 -10.91 23.22
C GLY A 385 -32.17 -9.51 23.79
N ASP A 386 -33.08 -8.56 23.55
CA ASP A 386 -33.03 -7.18 24.08
C ASP A 386 -32.89 -7.14 25.61
N GLU A 387 -33.65 -7.98 26.34
CA GLU A 387 -33.62 -8.00 27.81
C GLU A 387 -32.33 -8.56 28.44
N PRO A 388 -31.80 -9.76 28.06
CA PRO A 388 -30.59 -10.29 28.65
C PRO A 388 -29.35 -9.42 28.36
N LEU A 389 -29.29 -8.83 27.16
CA LEU A 389 -28.22 -7.95 26.76
C LEU A 389 -28.23 -6.63 27.51
N ARG A 390 -29.43 -6.07 27.70
CA ARG A 390 -29.64 -4.89 28.54
C ARG A 390 -29.26 -5.14 30.01
N LYS A 391 -29.59 -6.32 30.57
CA LYS A 391 -29.16 -6.73 31.92
C LYS A 391 -27.62 -6.82 32.00
N CYS A 392 -26.97 -7.33 30.98
CA CYS A 392 -25.50 -7.39 30.90
C CYS A 392 -24.88 -5.98 30.90
N LEU A 393 -25.37 -5.07 30.07
CA LEU A 393 -24.90 -3.68 30.00
C LEU A 393 -25.08 -2.94 31.34
N LEU A 394 -26.20 -3.16 32.00
CA LEU A 394 -26.46 -2.58 33.33
C LEU A 394 -25.59 -3.25 34.42
N GLY A 395 -25.29 -4.54 34.29
CA GLY A 395 -24.34 -5.25 35.14
C GLY A 395 -22.93 -4.67 35.05
N ILE A 396 -22.45 -4.39 33.81
CA ILE A 396 -21.20 -3.68 33.57
C ILE A 396 -21.20 -2.31 34.25
N LEU A 397 -22.26 -1.52 34.08
CA LEU A 397 -22.36 -0.20 34.71
C LEU A 397 -22.33 -0.29 36.24
N LYS A 398 -23.04 -1.27 36.84
CA LYS A 398 -22.99 -1.48 38.29
C LYS A 398 -21.59 -1.80 38.79
N TRP A 399 -20.86 -2.63 38.06
CA TRP A 399 -19.48 -2.94 38.37
C TRP A 399 -18.56 -1.71 38.27
N VAL A 400 -18.65 -0.95 37.16
CA VAL A 400 -17.92 0.31 36.97
C VAL A 400 -18.22 1.33 38.05
N ASN A 401 -19.50 1.45 38.44
CA ASN A 401 -19.95 2.40 39.49
C ASN A 401 -19.38 2.03 40.88
N ARG A 402 -19.14 0.70 41.11
CA ARG A 402 -18.53 0.23 42.35
C ARG A 402 -17.02 0.50 42.41
N TRP A 403 -16.32 0.47 41.25
CA TRP A 403 -14.87 0.54 41.18
C TRP A 403 -14.35 1.56 40.15
N PRO A 404 -14.87 2.82 40.09
CA PRO A 404 -14.54 3.76 39.03
C PRO A 404 -13.06 4.17 39.02
N VAL A 405 -12.43 4.29 40.18
CA VAL A 405 -11.01 4.64 40.30
C VAL A 405 -10.13 3.50 39.81
N ALA A 406 -10.47 2.26 40.16
CA ALA A 406 -9.72 1.09 39.71
C ALA A 406 -9.81 0.92 38.17
N VAL A 407 -10.97 1.16 37.57
CA VAL A 407 -11.17 1.12 36.12
C VAL A 407 -10.33 2.19 35.42
N ALA A 408 -10.40 3.43 35.91
CA ALA A 408 -9.61 4.54 35.33
C ALA A 408 -8.11 4.32 35.50
N PHE A 409 -7.67 3.82 36.65
CA PHE A 409 -6.25 3.48 36.89
C PHE A 409 -5.77 2.35 35.99
N ALA A 410 -6.56 1.27 35.85
CA ALA A 410 -6.23 0.16 34.96
C ALA A 410 -6.14 0.62 33.50
N ALA A 411 -7.09 1.46 33.04
CA ALA A 411 -7.04 2.04 31.70
C ALA A 411 -5.77 2.90 31.48
N MET A 412 -5.37 3.69 32.50
CA MET A 412 -4.15 4.48 32.42
C MET A 412 -2.89 3.60 32.37
N VAL A 413 -2.82 2.55 33.20
CA VAL A 413 -1.69 1.60 33.18
C VAL A 413 -1.59 0.91 31.83
N ILE A 414 -2.70 0.42 31.27
CA ILE A 414 -2.74 -0.19 29.95
C ILE A 414 -2.27 0.81 28.90
N CYS A 415 -2.72 2.07 28.97
CA CYS A 415 -2.30 3.12 28.04
C CYS A 415 -0.77 3.36 28.12
N VAL A 416 -0.18 3.44 29.31
CA VAL A 416 1.26 3.60 29.48
C VAL A 416 2.04 2.42 28.90
N ILE A 417 1.64 1.19 29.21
CA ILE A 417 2.26 0.00 28.65
C ILE A 417 2.16 -0.02 27.12
N ALA A 418 1.01 0.35 26.58
CA ALA A 418 0.78 0.41 25.15
C ALA A 418 1.64 1.51 24.47
N VAL A 419 1.75 2.68 25.06
CA VAL A 419 2.63 3.76 24.57
C VAL A 419 4.08 3.34 24.60
N LEU A 420 4.56 2.71 25.68
CA LEU A 420 5.94 2.19 25.75
C LEU A 420 6.22 1.13 24.68
N GLY A 421 5.24 0.28 24.38
CA GLY A 421 5.34 -0.69 23.29
C GLY A 421 5.43 0.00 21.93
N SER A 422 4.60 1.02 21.72
CA SER A 422 4.55 1.73 20.42
C SER A 422 5.86 2.49 20.07
N LEU A 423 6.71 2.77 21.05
CA LEU A 423 8.04 3.32 20.81
C LEU A 423 9.05 2.29 20.21
N ARG A 424 8.69 1.02 20.18
CA ARG A 424 9.50 -0.09 19.65
C ARG A 424 9.02 -0.59 18.28
N LEU A 425 8.15 0.16 17.62
CA LEU A 425 7.61 -0.22 16.31
C LEU A 425 8.73 -0.39 15.29
N LYS A 426 8.68 -1.49 14.56
CA LYS A 426 9.50 -1.75 13.37
C LYS A 426 8.66 -1.55 12.12
N VAL A 427 9.29 -1.23 11.00
CA VAL A 427 8.63 -0.99 9.72
C VAL A 427 8.96 -2.12 8.75
N GLU A 428 7.97 -2.58 7.97
CA GLU A 428 8.19 -3.52 6.88
C GLU A 428 8.60 -2.76 5.63
N THR A 429 9.80 -3.00 5.13
CA THR A 429 10.35 -2.33 3.94
C THR A 429 10.34 -3.21 2.69
N ASP A 430 10.02 -4.48 2.84
CA ASP A 430 9.93 -5.38 1.72
C ASP A 430 8.55 -5.22 1.06
N PHE A 431 8.52 -4.56 -0.11
CA PHE A 431 7.27 -4.31 -0.82
C PHE A 431 6.60 -5.62 -1.28
N ILE A 432 7.38 -6.66 -1.56
CA ILE A 432 6.86 -7.96 -2.01
C ILE A 432 6.03 -8.64 -0.92
N LYS A 433 6.35 -8.41 0.35
CA LYS A 433 5.56 -8.91 1.49
C LYS A 433 4.18 -8.27 1.61
N ASN A 434 3.87 -7.26 0.80
CA ASN A 434 2.50 -6.74 0.69
C ASN A 434 1.56 -7.68 -0.10
N PHE A 435 2.09 -8.70 -0.75
CA PHE A 435 1.32 -9.72 -1.45
C PHE A 435 1.38 -11.06 -0.71
N ARG A 436 0.44 -11.96 -1.01
CA ARG A 436 0.43 -13.30 -0.41
C ARG A 436 1.65 -14.10 -0.85
N SER A 437 2.15 -14.93 0.04
CA SER A 437 3.37 -15.73 -0.22
C SER A 437 3.23 -16.75 -1.36
N ASP A 438 1.99 -17.13 -1.71
CA ASP A 438 1.65 -18.02 -2.82
C ASP A 438 1.38 -17.31 -4.15
N ALA A 439 1.41 -15.98 -4.17
CA ALA A 439 1.24 -15.21 -5.41
C ALA A 439 2.41 -15.47 -6.38
N PRO A 440 2.13 -15.67 -7.69
CA PRO A 440 3.17 -15.96 -8.68
C PRO A 440 4.30 -14.92 -8.69
N LEU A 441 3.95 -13.65 -8.50
CA LEU A 441 4.89 -12.53 -8.39
C LEU A 441 5.87 -12.75 -7.20
N VAL A 442 5.36 -13.17 -6.03
CA VAL A 442 6.18 -13.38 -4.83
C VAL A 442 7.11 -14.57 -5.00
N VAL A 443 6.62 -15.66 -5.58
CA VAL A 443 7.41 -16.86 -5.86
C VAL A 443 8.57 -16.54 -6.82
N ALA A 444 8.28 -15.79 -7.89
CA ALA A 444 9.29 -15.36 -8.87
C ALA A 444 10.38 -14.48 -8.21
N TYR A 445 9.97 -13.49 -7.40
CA TYR A 445 10.91 -12.63 -6.68
C TYR A 445 11.78 -13.41 -5.69
N GLN A 446 11.21 -14.37 -4.96
CA GLN A 446 11.96 -15.21 -4.02
C GLN A 446 13.00 -16.09 -4.73
N ALA A 447 12.70 -16.61 -5.92
CA ALA A 447 13.65 -17.37 -6.71
C ALA A 447 14.84 -16.48 -7.13
N VAL A 448 14.58 -15.29 -7.66
CA VAL A 448 15.61 -14.32 -8.04
C VAL A 448 16.42 -13.85 -6.83
N GLU A 449 15.75 -13.53 -5.72
CA GLU A 449 16.39 -13.13 -4.45
C GLU A 449 17.40 -14.16 -3.96
N LYS A 450 17.02 -15.42 -3.99
CA LYS A 450 17.82 -16.51 -3.47
C LYS A 450 18.94 -16.95 -4.42
N GLU A 451 18.66 -17.02 -5.72
CA GLU A 451 19.54 -17.68 -6.69
C GLU A 451 20.36 -16.72 -7.55
N LEU A 452 19.90 -15.45 -7.74
CA LEU A 452 20.63 -14.42 -8.47
C LEU A 452 21.28 -13.36 -7.56
N GLY A 453 21.33 -13.62 -6.24
CA GLY A 453 22.06 -12.78 -5.30
C GLY A 453 21.32 -11.54 -4.80
N GLY A 454 20.01 -11.43 -5.04
CA GLY A 454 19.14 -10.35 -4.56
C GLY A 454 18.26 -9.77 -5.66
N ALA A 455 17.09 -9.31 -5.26
CA ALA A 455 16.13 -8.64 -6.15
C ALA A 455 16.20 -7.11 -6.08
N GLY A 456 16.91 -6.56 -5.09
CA GLY A 456 17.09 -5.13 -4.90
C GLY A 456 18.10 -4.55 -5.90
N VAL A 457 17.61 -3.89 -6.96
CA VAL A 457 18.45 -3.23 -7.97
C VAL A 457 18.36 -1.72 -7.80
N TRP A 458 19.49 -1.05 -7.79
CA TRP A 458 19.62 0.40 -7.67
C TRP A 458 20.93 0.88 -8.31
N ASP A 459 21.13 2.19 -8.38
CA ASP A 459 22.13 2.76 -9.24
C ASP A 459 22.88 3.93 -8.60
N VAL A 460 24.16 4.05 -8.98
CA VAL A 460 24.95 5.27 -8.79
C VAL A 460 25.20 5.90 -10.15
N ILE A 461 24.86 7.17 -10.27
CA ILE A 461 25.13 7.96 -11.47
C ILE A 461 26.37 8.80 -11.20
N LEU A 462 27.38 8.65 -11.99
CA LEU A 462 28.61 9.42 -11.89
C LEU A 462 28.75 10.34 -13.12
N PRO A 463 29.26 11.56 -12.94
CA PRO A 463 29.69 12.35 -14.07
C PRO A 463 30.87 11.65 -14.79
N ALA A 464 30.92 11.73 -16.10
CA ALA A 464 31.99 11.15 -16.89
C ALA A 464 32.57 12.21 -17.83
N PRO A 465 33.90 12.19 -18.08
CA PRO A 465 34.53 13.12 -19.02
C PRO A 465 34.06 12.87 -20.46
N LYS A 466 34.06 13.90 -21.30
CA LYS A 466 33.66 13.81 -22.70
C LYS A 466 34.40 12.70 -23.44
N VAL A 467 35.72 12.62 -23.24
CA VAL A 467 36.59 11.56 -23.73
C VAL A 467 37.03 10.71 -22.56
N LEU A 468 36.66 9.44 -22.58
CA LEU A 468 37.01 8.50 -21.52
C LEU A 468 38.53 8.27 -21.50
N SER A 469 39.11 8.38 -20.30
CA SER A 469 40.48 8.07 -20.03
C SER A 469 40.60 6.78 -19.23
N GLN A 470 41.76 6.10 -19.36
CA GLN A 470 42.04 4.91 -18.57
C GLN A 470 42.00 5.20 -17.08
N ARG A 471 42.57 6.35 -16.67
CA ARG A 471 42.57 6.81 -15.26
C ARG A 471 41.14 6.95 -14.69
N TYR A 472 40.21 7.45 -15.51
CA TYR A 472 38.82 7.55 -15.10
C TYR A 472 38.19 6.18 -14.82
N LEU A 473 38.38 5.21 -15.75
CA LEU A 473 37.82 3.87 -15.56
C LEU A 473 38.47 3.14 -14.38
N ASP A 474 39.79 3.34 -14.17
CA ASP A 474 40.49 2.76 -13.02
C ASP A 474 39.94 3.35 -11.68
N LEU A 475 39.68 4.65 -11.63
CA LEU A 475 39.02 5.28 -10.45
C LEU A 475 37.56 4.76 -10.22
N VAL A 476 36.84 4.50 -11.29
CA VAL A 476 35.50 3.88 -11.18
C VAL A 476 35.64 2.47 -10.61
N MET A 477 36.58 1.66 -11.07
CA MET A 477 36.83 0.31 -10.54
C MET A 477 37.28 0.33 -9.08
N ASP A 478 38.10 1.29 -8.67
CA ASP A 478 38.49 1.49 -7.26
C ASP A 478 37.26 1.85 -6.39
N LEU A 479 36.36 2.69 -6.91
CA LEU A 479 35.11 3.00 -6.25
C LEU A 479 34.21 1.76 -6.12
N GLU A 480 34.06 0.97 -7.18
CA GLU A 480 33.31 -0.29 -7.18
C GLU A 480 33.82 -1.28 -6.14
N ALA A 481 35.15 -1.41 -6.04
CA ALA A 481 35.78 -2.25 -5.02
C ALA A 481 35.46 -1.76 -3.58
N LYS A 482 35.50 -0.43 -3.35
CA LYS A 482 35.13 0.16 -2.06
C LYS A 482 33.66 -0.06 -1.75
N LEU A 483 32.76 0.10 -2.75
CA LEU A 483 31.33 -0.14 -2.60
C LEU A 483 31.04 -1.61 -2.27
N LEU A 484 31.70 -2.54 -2.94
CA LEU A 484 31.54 -3.99 -2.71
C LEU A 484 32.02 -4.42 -1.31
N ALA A 485 32.98 -3.68 -0.75
CA ALA A 485 33.51 -3.93 0.60
C ALA A 485 32.61 -3.39 1.72
N LEU A 486 31.57 -2.62 1.40
CA LEU A 486 30.63 -2.09 2.41
C LEU A 486 29.80 -3.24 3.00
N GLU A 487 29.75 -3.27 4.33
CA GLU A 487 28.98 -4.24 5.08
C GLU A 487 28.29 -3.56 6.27
N VAL A 488 26.96 -3.72 6.35
CA VAL A 488 26.15 -3.21 7.45
C VAL A 488 25.92 -4.33 8.45
N PRO A 489 26.39 -4.22 9.69
CA PRO A 489 26.24 -5.27 10.71
C PRO A 489 24.77 -5.42 11.12
N GLY A 490 24.36 -6.68 11.44
CA GLY A 490 23.01 -7.04 11.89
C GLY A 490 22.88 -8.54 12.12
N MET A 491 21.64 -9.03 12.33
CA MET A 491 21.39 -10.48 12.47
C MET A 491 21.85 -11.27 11.24
N GLU A 492 21.58 -10.73 10.04
CA GLU A 492 22.27 -11.08 8.80
C GLU A 492 22.92 -9.82 8.27
N SER A 493 24.23 -9.85 8.02
CA SER A 493 24.92 -8.68 7.49
C SER A 493 24.42 -8.32 6.11
N LEU A 494 24.01 -7.07 5.90
CA LEU A 494 23.58 -6.55 4.61
C LEU A 494 24.79 -5.97 3.87
N ARG A 495 25.00 -6.44 2.65
CA ARG A 495 26.07 -5.98 1.73
C ARG A 495 25.58 -5.93 0.31
N LEU A 496 26.33 -5.24 -0.53
CA LEU A 496 26.15 -5.33 -1.97
C LEU A 496 26.60 -6.72 -2.45
N THR A 497 25.73 -7.38 -3.19
CA THR A 497 26.01 -8.72 -3.75
C THR A 497 26.67 -8.63 -5.11
N LYS A 498 26.42 -7.52 -5.83
CA LYS A 498 27.03 -7.23 -7.13
C LYS A 498 27.13 -5.73 -7.33
N VAL A 499 28.22 -5.32 -7.95
CA VAL A 499 28.47 -3.97 -8.45
C VAL A 499 28.95 -4.14 -9.88
N MET A 500 28.45 -3.38 -10.83
CA MET A 500 28.82 -3.50 -12.24
C MET A 500 28.65 -2.16 -12.97
N SER A 501 29.63 -1.80 -13.77
CA SER A 501 29.55 -0.66 -14.68
C SER A 501 30.16 -0.95 -16.06
N PHE A 502 30.27 0.09 -16.87
CA PHE A 502 31.01 0.02 -18.12
C PHE A 502 32.50 -0.26 -17.89
N ALA A 503 33.08 0.11 -16.73
CA ALA A 503 34.49 -0.12 -16.43
C ALA A 503 34.81 -1.62 -16.36
N ASP A 504 33.95 -2.47 -15.81
CA ASP A 504 34.10 -3.92 -15.78
C ASP A 504 34.11 -4.53 -17.20
N VAL A 505 33.14 -4.09 -18.02
CA VAL A 505 33.02 -4.56 -19.40
C VAL A 505 34.24 -4.16 -20.22
N ASP A 506 34.73 -2.93 -20.05
CA ASP A 506 35.98 -2.48 -20.69
C ASP A 506 37.20 -3.28 -20.21
N HIS A 507 37.30 -3.50 -18.89
CA HIS A 507 38.39 -4.28 -18.30
C HIS A 507 38.43 -5.72 -18.84
N ALA A 508 37.29 -6.41 -18.85
CA ALA A 508 37.18 -7.76 -19.41
C ALA A 508 37.55 -7.78 -20.90
N SER A 509 37.14 -6.77 -21.66
CA SER A 509 37.44 -6.67 -23.08
C SER A 509 38.97 -6.57 -23.40
N ARG A 510 39.77 -6.03 -22.45
CA ARG A 510 41.23 -5.91 -22.60
C ARG A 510 41.96 -7.26 -22.59
N ALA A 511 41.33 -8.32 -22.06
CA ALA A 511 41.86 -9.65 -22.14
C ALA A 511 41.96 -10.16 -23.61
N SER A 512 41.22 -9.52 -24.53
CA SER A 512 41.35 -9.77 -25.97
C SER A 512 42.62 -9.11 -26.53
N PRO A 513 43.49 -9.85 -27.26
CA PRO A 513 44.69 -9.30 -27.86
C PRO A 513 44.47 -8.17 -28.88
N ILE A 514 43.26 -8.10 -29.48
CA ILE A 514 42.88 -7.04 -30.43
C ILE A 514 42.28 -5.88 -29.69
N LEU A 515 41.25 -6.14 -28.89
CA LEU A 515 40.52 -5.07 -28.18
C LEU A 515 41.40 -4.35 -27.19
N GLY A 516 42.33 -5.06 -26.51
CA GLY A 516 43.29 -4.47 -25.58
C GLY A 516 44.24 -3.43 -26.23
N ARG A 517 44.42 -3.45 -27.53
CA ARG A 517 45.25 -2.48 -28.28
C ARG A 517 44.48 -1.27 -28.80
N LEU A 518 43.14 -1.32 -28.77
CA LEU A 518 42.29 -0.21 -29.23
C LEU A 518 42.18 0.86 -28.15
N SER A 519 41.92 2.10 -28.56
CA SER A 519 41.54 3.17 -27.62
C SER A 519 40.20 2.86 -26.97
N ILE A 520 39.94 3.41 -25.77
CA ILE A 520 38.69 3.21 -25.02
C ILE A 520 37.48 3.60 -25.86
N GLU A 521 37.54 4.74 -26.55
CA GLU A 521 36.42 5.21 -27.38
C GLU A 521 36.19 4.26 -28.60
N ALA A 522 37.25 3.67 -29.16
CA ALA A 522 37.12 2.69 -30.22
C ALA A 522 36.50 1.37 -29.70
N ARG A 523 36.89 0.93 -28.49
CA ARG A 523 36.25 -0.22 -27.81
C ARG A 523 34.79 0.05 -27.52
N LEU A 524 34.49 1.22 -26.96
CA LEU A 524 33.09 1.66 -26.66
C LEU A 524 32.26 1.70 -27.95
N MET A 525 32.80 2.22 -29.05
CA MET A 525 32.09 2.24 -30.33
C MET A 525 31.82 0.83 -30.85
N GLY A 526 32.82 -0.07 -30.79
CA GLY A 526 32.65 -1.46 -31.15
C GLY A 526 31.63 -2.19 -30.29
N MET A 527 31.63 -1.97 -28.97
CA MET A 527 30.67 -2.54 -28.07
C MET A 527 29.25 -2.01 -28.34
N ARG A 528 29.12 -0.71 -28.64
CA ARG A 528 27.83 -0.13 -29.06
C ARG A 528 27.28 -0.72 -30.33
N GLN A 529 28.15 -1.07 -31.27
CA GLN A 529 27.72 -1.70 -32.52
C GLN A 529 27.17 -3.12 -32.29
N VAL A 530 27.73 -3.85 -31.32
CA VAL A 530 27.36 -5.26 -31.03
C VAL A 530 26.27 -5.35 -29.97
N MET A 531 26.41 -4.59 -28.88
CA MET A 531 25.49 -4.64 -27.72
C MET A 531 24.43 -3.52 -27.71
N GLY A 532 24.52 -2.56 -28.65
CA GLY A 532 23.52 -1.53 -28.89
C GLY A 532 23.07 -0.79 -27.62
N SER A 533 21.77 -0.86 -27.36
CA SER A 533 21.12 -0.16 -26.27
C SER A 533 21.62 -0.56 -24.87
N PHE A 534 22.20 -1.77 -24.70
CA PHE A 534 22.72 -2.17 -23.39
C PHE A 534 23.90 -1.28 -22.95
N VAL A 535 24.83 -0.97 -23.84
CA VAL A 535 25.94 -0.06 -23.49
C VAL A 535 25.44 1.33 -23.19
N ASP A 536 24.40 1.80 -23.91
CA ASP A 536 23.79 3.10 -23.66
C ASP A 536 23.05 3.16 -22.29
N THR A 537 22.72 2.00 -21.66
CA THR A 537 22.22 1.96 -20.28
C THR A 537 23.31 2.08 -19.21
N LEU A 538 24.58 1.82 -19.57
CA LEU A 538 25.70 1.91 -18.64
C LEU A 538 26.45 3.25 -18.77
N ILE A 539 26.47 3.82 -19.99
CA ILE A 539 27.16 5.08 -20.24
C ILE A 539 26.45 5.90 -21.33
N THR A 540 26.10 7.14 -21.00
CA THR A 540 25.36 8.00 -21.93
C THR A 540 26.23 8.46 -23.11
N ARG A 541 25.59 8.94 -24.19
CA ARG A 541 26.26 9.72 -25.23
C ARG A 541 26.47 11.13 -24.70
N PRO A 542 27.56 11.80 -25.07
CA PRO A 542 27.74 13.20 -24.67
C PRO A 542 26.61 14.08 -25.25
N VAL A 543 25.88 14.75 -24.37
CA VAL A 543 24.86 15.73 -24.73
C VAL A 543 25.20 17.03 -24.00
N ASP A 544 25.23 18.17 -24.69
CA ASP A 544 25.59 19.48 -24.13
C ASP A 544 26.87 19.46 -23.27
N GLU A 545 27.89 18.74 -23.74
CA GLU A 545 29.17 18.57 -23.06
C GLU A 545 29.15 17.68 -21.81
N GLN A 546 28.01 17.14 -21.41
CA GLN A 546 27.86 16.26 -20.26
C GLN A 546 27.73 14.80 -20.68
N ARG A 547 28.37 13.93 -19.91
CA ARG A 547 28.31 12.48 -20.04
C ARG A 547 28.17 11.87 -18.65
N PHE A 548 27.41 10.81 -18.52
CA PHE A 548 27.20 10.12 -17.26
C PHE A 548 27.52 8.63 -17.42
N LEU A 549 28.08 8.06 -16.35
CA LEU A 549 28.32 6.63 -16.20
C LEU A 549 27.41 6.11 -15.08
N ARG A 550 26.78 4.97 -15.31
CA ARG A 550 25.93 4.29 -14.36
C ARG A 550 26.66 3.09 -13.77
N ILE A 551 26.72 3.03 -12.43
CA ILE A 551 27.12 1.83 -11.69
C ILE A 551 25.84 1.16 -11.22
N MET A 552 25.59 -0.05 -11.66
CA MET A 552 24.47 -0.86 -11.23
C MET A 552 24.83 -1.60 -9.95
N LEU A 553 24.05 -1.41 -8.91
CA LEU A 553 24.19 -2.06 -7.62
C LEU A 553 23.11 -3.11 -7.43
N ARG A 554 23.48 -4.22 -6.81
CA ARG A 554 22.53 -5.24 -6.39
C ARG A 554 22.71 -5.54 -4.90
N SER A 555 21.60 -5.65 -4.20
CA SER A 555 21.53 -5.99 -2.78
C SER A 555 20.35 -6.91 -2.51
N ARG A 556 20.34 -7.53 -1.33
CA ARG A 556 19.18 -8.29 -0.89
C ARG A 556 18.02 -7.37 -0.56
N GLU A 557 16.80 -7.75 -0.98
CA GLU A 557 15.57 -7.05 -0.66
C GLU A 557 15.11 -7.39 0.77
N GLN A 558 15.34 -8.62 1.21
CA GLN A 558 14.95 -9.12 2.54
C GLN A 558 15.94 -8.66 3.61
N ALA A 559 15.81 -7.39 4.04
CA ALA A 559 16.60 -6.81 5.13
C ALA A 559 15.75 -5.86 5.98
N GLU A 560 16.19 -5.58 7.21
CA GLU A 560 15.51 -4.58 8.06
C GLU A 560 15.64 -3.16 7.47
N ALA A 561 14.61 -2.32 7.68
CA ALA A 561 14.57 -0.94 7.20
C ALA A 561 15.83 -0.14 7.54
N ALA A 562 16.25 -0.22 8.80
CA ALA A 562 17.42 0.51 9.31
C ALA A 562 18.71 0.08 8.61
N GLN A 563 18.87 -1.21 8.28
CA GLN A 563 20.03 -1.70 7.56
C GLN A 563 20.04 -1.21 6.11
N LYS A 564 18.89 -1.21 5.43
CA LYS A 564 18.76 -0.68 4.07
C LYS A 564 19.09 0.82 4.02
N GLU A 565 18.54 1.61 4.95
CA GLU A 565 18.84 3.04 5.06
C GLU A 565 20.32 3.30 5.32
N GLN A 566 20.93 2.52 6.21
CA GLN A 566 22.35 2.64 6.51
C GLN A 566 23.22 2.28 5.30
N LEU A 567 22.90 1.19 4.58
CA LEU A 567 23.62 0.81 3.37
C LEU A 567 23.53 1.92 2.30
N ILE A 568 22.34 2.48 2.08
CA ILE A 568 22.14 3.59 1.14
C ILE A 568 22.95 4.82 1.56
N ALA A 569 22.95 5.16 2.87
CA ALA A 569 23.70 6.28 3.40
C ALA A 569 25.22 6.06 3.28
N ASP A 570 25.69 4.84 3.54
CA ASP A 570 27.11 4.48 3.42
C ASP A 570 27.57 4.53 1.96
N VAL A 571 26.74 4.05 1.01
CA VAL A 571 27.03 4.18 -0.43
C VAL A 571 27.07 5.65 -0.83
N ARG A 572 26.08 6.48 -0.45
CA ARG A 572 26.11 7.93 -0.73
C ARG A 572 27.38 8.59 -0.20
N ARG A 573 27.74 8.31 1.06
CA ARG A 573 28.94 8.85 1.67
C ARG A 573 30.20 8.41 0.92
N THR A 574 30.35 7.13 0.58
CA THR A 574 31.51 6.61 -0.14
C THR A 574 31.64 7.23 -1.54
N VAL A 575 30.52 7.43 -2.23
CA VAL A 575 30.49 8.11 -3.54
C VAL A 575 30.87 9.58 -3.39
N ASP A 576 30.29 10.29 -2.43
CA ASP A 576 30.59 11.71 -2.18
C ASP A 576 32.05 11.94 -1.77
N GLU A 577 32.62 11.03 -0.97
CA GLU A 577 34.02 11.08 -0.60
C GLU A 577 34.94 10.83 -1.81
N ALA A 578 34.60 9.87 -2.67
CA ALA A 578 35.38 9.55 -3.86
C ALA A 578 35.44 10.72 -4.85
N ILE A 579 34.29 11.33 -5.18
CA ILE A 579 34.24 12.44 -6.16
C ILE A 579 34.90 13.73 -5.66
N ARG A 580 35.17 13.86 -4.36
CA ARG A 580 35.86 15.01 -3.75
C ARG A 580 37.37 14.83 -3.67
N THR A 581 37.92 13.68 -4.10
CA THR A 581 39.36 13.49 -4.11
C THR A 581 40.03 14.31 -5.21
N ASP A 582 41.27 14.73 -4.97
CA ASP A 582 42.04 15.53 -5.94
C ASP A 582 42.13 14.84 -7.31
N GLU A 583 42.14 13.51 -7.32
CA GLU A 583 42.20 12.72 -8.56
C GLU A 583 40.95 12.88 -9.43
N TRP A 584 39.76 12.92 -8.81
CA TRP A 584 38.50 13.18 -9.52
C TRP A 584 38.39 14.65 -9.95
N ILE A 585 38.81 15.60 -9.08
CA ILE A 585 38.79 17.03 -9.37
C ILE A 585 39.68 17.36 -10.60
N VAL A 586 40.84 16.74 -10.70
CA VAL A 586 41.75 16.94 -11.84
C VAL A 586 41.14 16.48 -13.16
N LEU A 587 40.25 15.47 -13.16
CA LEU A 587 39.62 14.95 -14.36
C LEU A 587 38.49 15.87 -14.90
N PHE A 588 37.84 16.64 -14.04
CA PHE A 588 36.70 17.49 -14.39
C PHE A 588 37.02 18.99 -14.43
N GLY A 589 38.21 19.43 -13.98
CA GLY A 589 38.64 20.83 -13.92
C GLY A 589 37.73 21.66 -13.00
N ASP A 590 37.54 22.94 -13.33
CA ASP A 590 36.69 23.87 -12.56
C ASP A 590 35.20 23.47 -12.53
N ASP A 591 34.76 22.58 -13.43
CA ASP A 591 33.40 22.04 -13.46
C ASP A 591 33.16 20.93 -12.43
N ALA A 592 34.15 20.50 -11.67
CA ALA A 592 34.03 19.45 -10.65
C ALA A 592 32.99 19.82 -9.58
N ALA A 593 32.79 21.11 -9.28
CA ALA A 593 31.79 21.59 -8.33
C ALA A 593 30.35 21.52 -8.87
N ALA A 594 30.18 21.45 -10.20
CA ALA A 594 28.86 21.33 -10.86
C ALA A 594 28.47 19.86 -11.09
N SER A 595 29.38 18.92 -10.95
CA SER A 595 29.20 17.51 -11.25
C SER A 595 28.67 16.76 -10.01
N LYS A 596 27.35 16.67 -9.88
CA LYS A 596 26.69 15.95 -8.77
C LYS A 596 26.54 14.46 -9.13
N ALA A 597 27.07 13.59 -8.27
CA ALA A 597 26.71 12.18 -8.31
C ALA A 597 25.32 11.99 -7.67
N ALA A 598 24.57 11.03 -8.17
CA ALA A 598 23.27 10.69 -7.61
C ALA A 598 23.22 9.19 -7.28
N VAL A 599 22.63 8.86 -6.13
CA VAL A 599 22.35 7.47 -5.72
C VAL A 599 20.84 7.30 -5.74
N SER A 600 20.34 6.52 -6.69
CA SER A 600 18.93 6.40 -6.97
C SER A 600 18.53 5.00 -7.41
N GLY A 601 17.25 4.80 -7.67
CA GLY A 601 16.67 3.55 -8.12
C GLY A 601 15.51 3.12 -7.25
N TYR A 602 14.82 2.10 -7.73
CA TYR A 602 13.58 1.63 -7.10
C TYR A 602 13.77 1.19 -5.64
N TYR A 603 14.88 0.50 -5.35
CA TYR A 603 15.23 0.09 -3.99
C TYR A 603 15.37 1.27 -3.02
N VAL A 604 16.03 2.34 -3.47
CA VAL A 604 16.22 3.57 -2.68
C VAL A 604 14.87 4.25 -2.42
N LEU A 605 14.06 4.38 -3.48
CA LEU A 605 12.72 4.96 -3.40
C LEU A 605 11.85 4.21 -2.39
N LEU A 606 11.71 2.90 -2.51
CA LEU A 606 10.87 2.11 -1.61
C LEU A 606 11.36 2.15 -0.16
N THR A 607 12.67 2.08 0.07
CA THR A 607 13.21 2.16 1.41
C THR A 607 12.85 3.49 2.08
N GLN A 608 12.96 4.60 1.38
CA GLN A 608 12.66 5.92 1.92
C GLN A 608 11.15 6.15 2.12
N LEU A 609 10.32 5.64 1.19
CA LEU A 609 8.87 5.70 1.33
C LEU A 609 8.43 5.06 2.65
N VAL A 610 8.94 3.87 2.91
CA VAL A 610 8.50 3.06 4.03
C VAL A 610 9.05 3.57 5.36
N SER A 611 10.25 4.13 5.38
CA SER A 611 10.86 4.67 6.61
C SER A 611 10.07 5.84 7.21
N SER A 612 9.41 6.63 6.38
CA SER A 612 8.57 7.75 6.81
C SER A 612 7.24 7.33 7.46
N VAL A 613 6.80 6.09 7.24
CA VAL A 613 5.46 5.59 7.64
C VAL A 613 5.18 5.73 9.14
N VAL A 614 6.14 5.40 10.02
CA VAL A 614 5.94 5.50 11.49
C VAL A 614 5.88 6.96 11.94
N ALA A 615 6.72 7.83 11.38
CA ALA A 615 6.69 9.25 11.70
C ALA A 615 5.37 9.90 11.25
N ASP A 616 4.90 9.55 10.06
CA ASP A 616 3.63 10.00 9.52
C ASP A 616 2.44 9.55 10.36
N GLN A 617 2.48 8.31 10.85
CA GLN A 617 1.46 7.76 11.74
C GLN A 617 1.23 8.65 12.99
N TRP A 618 2.33 9.08 13.64
CA TRP A 618 2.24 9.94 14.81
C TRP A 618 1.73 11.34 14.49
N ARG A 619 2.15 11.90 13.35
CA ARG A 619 1.65 13.20 12.88
C ARG A 619 0.16 13.15 12.58
N CYS A 620 -0.28 12.18 11.79
CA CYS A 620 -1.69 12.00 11.44
C CYS A 620 -2.55 11.75 12.68
N PHE A 621 -2.07 10.92 13.62
CA PHE A 621 -2.78 10.66 14.86
C PHE A 621 -2.90 11.92 15.74
N ALA A 622 -1.85 12.73 15.85
CA ALA A 622 -1.91 13.99 16.60
C ALA A 622 -2.91 14.97 15.98
N VAL A 623 -2.86 15.13 14.64
CA VAL A 623 -3.80 16.00 13.91
C VAL A 623 -5.25 15.50 14.06
N ALA A 624 -5.47 14.17 13.94
CA ALA A 624 -6.78 13.56 14.17
C ALA A 624 -7.29 13.86 15.59
N THR A 625 -6.45 13.63 16.59
CA THR A 625 -6.81 13.82 18.01
C THR A 625 -7.20 15.27 18.29
N VAL A 626 -6.41 16.24 17.82
CA VAL A 626 -6.69 17.67 18.01
C VAL A 626 -7.95 18.08 17.23
N GLY A 627 -8.08 17.67 15.96
CA GLY A 627 -9.23 18.00 15.13
C GLY A 627 -10.54 17.43 15.70
N ILE A 628 -10.49 16.17 16.13
CA ILE A 628 -11.65 15.50 16.77
C ILE A 628 -11.99 16.15 18.11
N TRP A 629 -11.00 16.49 18.93
CA TRP A 629 -11.23 17.21 20.18
C TRP A 629 -11.93 18.56 19.96
N ILE A 630 -11.51 19.32 18.94
CA ILE A 630 -12.16 20.59 18.57
C ILE A 630 -13.60 20.33 18.11
N ALA A 631 -13.81 19.38 17.19
CA ALA A 631 -15.15 19.04 16.71
C ALA A 631 -16.09 18.59 17.84
N MET A 632 -15.62 17.73 18.73
CA MET A 632 -16.35 17.28 19.90
C MET A 632 -16.63 18.41 20.90
N SER A 633 -15.70 19.35 21.06
CA SER A 633 -15.88 20.53 21.92
C SER A 633 -17.03 21.39 21.42
N ILE A 634 -17.16 21.55 20.11
CA ILE A 634 -18.30 22.28 19.48
C ILE A 634 -19.57 21.46 19.60
N ALA A 635 -19.53 20.15 19.31
CA ALA A 635 -20.68 19.26 19.35
C ALA A 635 -21.32 19.20 20.75
N LEU A 636 -20.49 19.04 21.78
CA LEU A 636 -20.87 18.91 23.18
C LEU A 636 -20.98 20.26 23.91
N ARG A 637 -20.59 21.37 23.27
CA ARG A 637 -20.50 22.71 23.88
C ARG A 637 -19.67 22.71 25.18
N SER A 638 -18.71 21.83 25.29
CA SER A 638 -17.85 21.67 26.47
C SER A 638 -16.51 21.04 26.11
N PRO A 639 -15.41 21.81 26.12
CA PRO A 639 -14.07 21.29 25.87
C PRO A 639 -13.63 20.20 26.85
N TRP A 640 -14.11 20.33 28.10
CA TRP A 640 -13.82 19.35 29.15
C TRP A 640 -14.48 17.98 28.87
N MET A 641 -15.77 17.99 28.50
CA MET A 641 -16.44 16.74 28.12
C MET A 641 -15.81 16.11 26.87
N ALA A 642 -15.42 16.93 25.90
CA ALA A 642 -14.68 16.46 24.72
C ALA A 642 -13.35 15.81 25.11
N LEU A 643 -12.60 16.41 26.06
CA LEU A 643 -11.33 15.84 26.53
C LEU A 643 -11.51 14.47 27.19
N LEU A 644 -12.59 14.25 27.94
CA LEU A 644 -12.92 12.97 28.56
C LEU A 644 -13.14 11.86 27.52
N THR A 645 -13.46 12.19 26.27
CA THR A 645 -13.63 11.21 25.19
C THR A 645 -12.31 10.79 24.55
N VAL A 646 -11.26 11.60 24.67
CA VAL A 646 -9.97 11.35 23.98
C VAL A 646 -9.36 10.05 24.47
N LEU A 647 -9.26 9.82 25.77
CA LEU A 647 -8.65 8.61 26.31
C LEU A 647 -9.39 7.31 25.89
N PRO A 648 -10.73 7.20 26.05
CA PRO A 648 -11.46 6.01 25.63
C PRO A 648 -11.32 5.68 24.15
N ASN A 649 -11.20 6.68 23.28
CA ASN A 649 -11.11 6.49 21.85
C ASN A 649 -9.67 6.28 21.34
N ALA A 650 -8.68 6.83 22.03
CA ALA A 650 -7.27 6.64 21.71
C ALA A 650 -6.72 5.30 22.23
N LEU A 651 -7.23 4.81 23.37
CA LEU A 651 -6.73 3.62 24.05
C LEU A 651 -6.67 2.37 23.14
N PRO A 652 -7.70 2.03 22.35
CA PRO A 652 -7.64 0.86 21.46
C PRO A 652 -6.53 0.95 20.41
N SER A 653 -6.33 2.14 19.83
CA SER A 653 -5.26 2.38 18.84
C SER A 653 -3.89 2.18 19.47
N PHE A 654 -3.65 2.75 20.65
CA PHE A 654 -2.40 2.54 21.39
C PHE A 654 -2.19 1.08 21.77
N CYS A 655 -3.24 0.35 22.17
CA CYS A 655 -3.14 -1.07 22.50
C CYS A 655 -2.66 -1.90 21.31
N ILE A 656 -3.18 -1.63 20.09
CA ILE A 656 -2.76 -2.33 18.88
C ILE A 656 -1.30 -2.01 18.54
N LEU A 657 -0.94 -0.73 18.50
CA LEU A 657 0.42 -0.31 18.19
C LEU A 657 1.42 -0.79 19.25
N GLY A 658 1.02 -0.71 20.52
CA GLY A 658 1.83 -1.23 21.62
C GLY A 658 2.05 -2.73 21.51
N TRP A 659 1.01 -3.48 21.20
CA TRP A 659 1.12 -4.91 20.96
C TRP A 659 2.08 -5.23 19.81
N MET A 660 1.93 -4.55 18.67
CA MET A 660 2.86 -4.69 17.53
C MET A 660 4.30 -4.41 17.93
N GLY A 661 4.54 -3.32 18.68
CA GLY A 661 5.89 -2.98 19.14
C GLY A 661 6.49 -3.98 20.14
N TRP A 662 5.68 -4.53 21.05
CA TRP A 662 6.13 -5.55 22.00
C TRP A 662 6.41 -6.92 21.35
N THR A 663 5.62 -7.29 20.34
CA THR A 663 5.78 -8.55 19.60
C THR A 663 6.82 -8.47 18.48
N GLY A 664 7.28 -7.25 18.14
CA GLY A 664 8.17 -7.04 17.01
C GLY A 664 7.47 -7.21 15.66
N THR A 665 6.13 -7.21 15.63
CA THR A 665 5.35 -7.29 14.38
C THR A 665 5.56 -6.00 13.58
N PRO A 666 6.05 -6.07 12.33
CA PRO A 666 6.34 -4.85 11.59
C PRO A 666 5.06 -4.13 11.15
N VAL A 667 5.14 -2.81 11.16
CA VAL A 667 4.07 -1.92 10.67
C VAL A 667 4.19 -1.82 9.16
N ASN A 668 3.14 -2.19 8.45
CA ASN A 668 2.99 -1.95 7.01
C ASN A 668 2.13 -0.71 6.76
N LEU A 669 1.95 -0.35 5.49
CA LEU A 669 1.18 0.82 5.07
C LEU A 669 -0.28 0.81 5.59
N GLY A 670 -0.91 -0.38 5.68
CA GLY A 670 -2.26 -0.53 6.24
C GLY A 670 -2.32 -0.26 7.74
N ALA A 671 -1.37 -0.82 8.51
CA ALA A 671 -1.30 -0.61 9.95
C ALA A 671 -1.00 0.85 10.31
N ALA A 672 -0.26 1.57 9.47
CA ALA A 672 0.08 2.97 9.70
C ALA A 672 -1.13 3.91 9.73
N MET A 673 -2.16 3.60 8.98
CA MET A 673 -3.37 4.42 8.93
C MET A 673 -4.32 4.18 10.11
N ILE A 674 -4.16 3.04 10.82
CA ILE A 674 -5.18 2.57 11.75
C ILE A 674 -5.42 3.52 12.92
N ALA A 675 -4.37 4.15 13.45
CA ALA A 675 -4.50 5.00 14.64
C ALA A 675 -5.39 6.21 14.39
N ALA A 676 -5.20 6.91 13.27
CA ALA A 676 -6.00 8.08 12.90
C ALA A 676 -7.43 7.70 12.51
N VAL A 677 -7.59 6.65 11.69
CA VAL A 677 -8.89 6.18 11.21
C VAL A 677 -9.73 5.62 12.34
N SER A 678 -9.16 4.76 13.19
CA SER A 678 -9.90 4.16 14.30
C SER A 678 -10.32 5.18 15.34
N MET A 679 -9.51 6.22 15.57
CA MET A 679 -9.87 7.35 16.43
C MET A 679 -11.14 8.05 15.90
N GLY A 680 -11.22 8.34 14.59
CA GLY A 680 -12.40 8.94 13.96
C GLY A 680 -13.65 8.10 14.16
N LEU A 681 -13.58 6.83 13.76
CA LEU A 681 -14.71 5.91 13.78
C LEU A 681 -15.20 5.53 15.19
N SER A 682 -14.30 5.47 16.18
CA SER A 682 -14.68 5.09 17.54
C SER A 682 -15.38 6.22 18.31
N VAL A 683 -15.12 7.47 17.92
CA VAL A 683 -15.71 8.67 18.53
C VAL A 683 -17.23 8.76 18.33
N ASP A 684 -17.74 8.18 17.22
CA ASP A 684 -19.20 8.09 16.98
C ASP A 684 -19.96 7.50 18.18
N SER A 685 -19.45 6.40 18.72
CA SER A 685 -20.01 5.76 19.91
C SER A 685 -20.01 6.67 21.14
N SER A 686 -18.90 7.35 21.40
CA SER A 686 -18.78 8.33 22.49
C SER A 686 -19.75 9.50 22.34
N LEU A 687 -19.88 10.00 21.13
CA LEU A 687 -20.74 11.13 20.80
C LEU A 687 -22.22 10.82 21.08
N HIS A 688 -22.72 9.68 20.59
CA HIS A 688 -24.07 9.22 20.84
C HIS A 688 -24.32 9.03 22.33
N TYR A 689 -23.36 8.45 23.07
CA TYR A 689 -23.45 8.24 24.49
C TYR A 689 -23.56 9.57 25.28
N LEU A 690 -22.67 10.51 24.99
CA LEU A 690 -22.60 11.78 25.70
C LEU A 690 -23.76 12.75 25.36
N ILE A 691 -24.19 12.80 24.09
CA ILE A 691 -25.35 13.63 23.71
C ILE A 691 -26.61 13.12 24.43
N ARG A 692 -26.79 11.79 24.55
CA ARG A 692 -27.90 11.23 25.32
C ARG A 692 -27.79 11.59 26.80
N PHE A 693 -26.61 11.41 27.39
CA PHE A 693 -26.33 11.74 28.77
C PHE A 693 -26.65 13.23 29.06
N GLN A 694 -26.17 14.14 28.21
CA GLN A 694 -26.44 15.58 28.36
C GLN A 694 -27.93 15.88 28.26
N ARG A 695 -28.65 15.26 27.32
CA ARG A 695 -30.09 15.44 27.16
C ARG A 695 -30.88 15.02 28.41
N GLU A 696 -30.61 13.82 28.93
CA GLU A 696 -31.24 13.32 30.16
C GLU A 696 -30.96 14.26 31.35
N ARG A 697 -29.74 14.80 31.43
CA ARG A 697 -29.37 15.78 32.46
C ARG A 697 -30.09 17.11 32.27
N SER A 698 -30.27 17.58 31.03
CA SER A 698 -31.05 18.82 30.74
C SER A 698 -32.53 18.66 30.99
N ASP A 699 -33.07 17.44 30.86
CA ASP A 699 -34.45 17.09 31.17
C ASP A 699 -34.69 16.90 32.68
N GLY A 700 -33.70 17.22 33.55
CA GLY A 700 -33.80 17.21 35.01
C GLY A 700 -33.54 15.84 35.66
N GLN A 701 -33.15 14.82 34.91
CA GLN A 701 -32.85 13.50 35.49
C GLN A 701 -31.61 13.54 36.39
N SER A 702 -31.59 12.68 37.43
CA SER A 702 -30.43 12.52 38.29
C SER A 702 -29.21 12.02 37.49
N PHE A 703 -27.99 12.23 38.02
CA PHE A 703 -26.76 11.77 37.38
C PHE A 703 -26.81 10.26 37.09
N GLN A 704 -27.22 9.46 38.07
CA GLN A 704 -27.31 7.99 37.96
C GLN A 704 -28.39 7.55 36.98
N ALA A 705 -29.55 8.24 36.96
CA ALA A 705 -30.60 7.93 36.01
C ALA A 705 -30.18 8.22 34.58
N ALA A 706 -29.53 9.37 34.34
CA ALA A 706 -29.00 9.73 33.01
C ALA A 706 -27.91 8.73 32.53
N LEU A 707 -27.03 8.31 33.44
CA LEU A 707 -25.97 7.33 33.10
C LEU A 707 -26.57 5.94 32.78
N THR A 708 -27.55 5.51 33.58
CA THR A 708 -28.30 4.23 33.40
C THR A 708 -29.08 4.23 32.08
N SER A 709 -29.78 5.33 31.77
CA SER A 709 -30.51 5.49 30.50
C SER A 709 -29.54 5.44 29.30
N SER A 710 -28.42 6.17 29.36
CA SER A 710 -27.41 6.16 28.29
C SER A 710 -26.79 4.77 28.08
N GLN A 711 -26.40 4.09 29.16
CA GLN A 711 -25.81 2.75 29.10
C GLN A 711 -26.79 1.71 28.53
N SER A 712 -28.04 1.74 28.91
CA SER A 712 -29.03 0.74 28.48
C SER A 712 -29.54 0.96 27.06
N GLU A 713 -29.74 2.22 26.65
CA GLU A 713 -30.37 2.52 25.37
C GLU A 713 -29.35 2.73 24.26
N ILE A 714 -28.28 3.51 24.55
CA ILE A 714 -27.26 3.78 23.56
C ILE A 714 -26.24 2.66 23.54
N GLY A 715 -25.92 2.03 24.67
CA GLY A 715 -25.00 0.88 24.71
C GLY A 715 -25.42 -0.27 23.80
N MET A 716 -26.74 -0.52 23.65
CA MET A 716 -27.28 -1.48 22.69
C MET A 716 -26.99 -1.06 21.23
N ALA A 717 -27.21 0.24 20.93
CA ALA A 717 -26.95 0.76 19.60
C ALA A 717 -25.45 0.69 19.24
N ILE A 718 -24.58 1.05 20.19
CA ILE A 718 -23.13 0.97 20.06
C ILE A 718 -22.69 -0.47 19.81
N LEU A 719 -23.21 -1.43 20.55
CA LEU A 719 -22.87 -2.84 20.40
C LEU A 719 -23.21 -3.37 19.00
N LEU A 720 -24.41 -3.05 18.51
CA LEU A 720 -24.85 -3.50 17.18
C LEU A 720 -24.11 -2.79 16.06
N SER A 721 -23.85 -1.48 16.17
CA SER A 721 -23.04 -0.77 15.19
C SER A 721 -21.59 -1.25 15.18
N THR A 722 -21.02 -1.52 16.37
CA THR A 722 -19.67 -2.12 16.46
C THR A 722 -19.62 -3.51 15.82
N LEU A 723 -20.66 -4.34 16.00
CA LEU A 723 -20.72 -5.63 15.33
C LEU A 723 -20.72 -5.47 13.80
N ALA A 724 -21.44 -4.47 13.27
CA ALA A 724 -21.42 -4.15 11.85
C ALA A 724 -20.01 -3.68 11.41
N LEU A 725 -19.37 -2.80 12.19
CA LEU A 725 -18.01 -2.34 11.93
C LEU A 725 -17.02 -3.52 11.90
N VAL A 726 -17.08 -4.41 12.89
CA VAL A 726 -16.20 -5.60 12.99
C VAL A 726 -16.40 -6.54 11.82
N LEU A 727 -17.64 -6.82 11.42
CA LEU A 727 -17.92 -7.68 10.26
C LEU A 727 -17.49 -7.02 8.95
N GLY A 728 -17.74 -5.72 8.83
CA GLY A 728 -17.37 -4.97 7.63
C GLY A 728 -15.84 -4.84 7.46
N PHE A 729 -15.11 -4.48 8.51
CA PHE A 729 -13.64 -4.47 8.48
C PHE A 729 -13.07 -5.87 8.44
N GLY A 730 -13.67 -6.83 9.12
CA GLY A 730 -13.28 -8.24 9.08
C GLY A 730 -13.37 -8.85 7.68
N SER A 731 -14.27 -8.36 6.82
CA SER A 731 -14.34 -8.77 5.42
C SER A 731 -13.07 -8.43 4.63
N LEU A 732 -12.32 -7.39 5.04
CA LEU A 732 -11.04 -7.04 4.43
C LEU A 732 -9.94 -8.09 4.67
N ALA A 733 -10.11 -8.96 5.69
CA ALA A 733 -9.18 -10.07 5.93
C ALA A 733 -9.19 -11.11 4.78
N THR A 734 -10.17 -11.06 3.88
CA THR A 734 -10.22 -11.93 2.68
C THR A 734 -9.42 -11.37 1.50
N SER A 735 -8.76 -10.23 1.66
CA SER A 735 -7.93 -9.58 0.65
C SER A 735 -6.70 -10.40 0.27
N ASN A 736 -6.23 -10.24 -0.96
CA ASN A 736 -4.93 -10.73 -1.41
C ASN A 736 -3.80 -9.74 -1.07
N PHE A 737 -4.14 -8.48 -0.83
CA PHE A 737 -3.19 -7.42 -0.48
C PHE A 737 -3.04 -7.32 1.04
N ILE A 738 -1.89 -7.70 1.56
CA ILE A 738 -1.62 -7.83 3.01
C ILE A 738 -1.87 -6.52 3.79
N PRO A 739 -1.54 -5.31 3.30
CA PRO A 739 -1.88 -4.08 4.00
C PRO A 739 -3.38 -3.92 4.24
N THR A 740 -4.23 -4.34 3.30
CA THR A 740 -5.68 -4.36 3.46
C THR A 740 -6.13 -5.37 4.52
N VAL A 741 -5.53 -6.56 4.54
CA VAL A 741 -5.79 -7.60 5.56
C VAL A 741 -5.46 -7.07 6.95
N VAL A 742 -4.25 -6.54 7.12
CA VAL A 742 -3.78 -6.01 8.41
C VAL A 742 -4.64 -4.84 8.86
N PHE A 743 -4.98 -3.91 7.95
CA PHE A 743 -5.91 -2.82 8.25
C PHE A 743 -7.27 -3.35 8.73
N GLY A 744 -7.86 -4.32 8.02
CA GLY A 744 -9.16 -4.90 8.37
C GLY A 744 -9.16 -5.58 9.74
N ILE A 745 -8.15 -6.40 10.04
CA ILE A 745 -8.02 -7.08 11.32
C ILE A 745 -7.79 -6.08 12.46
N THR A 746 -6.84 -5.17 12.29
CA THR A 746 -6.50 -4.19 13.33
C THR A 746 -7.63 -3.20 13.56
N ALA A 747 -8.36 -2.77 12.51
CA ALA A 747 -9.57 -1.97 12.64
C ALA A 747 -10.65 -2.71 13.41
N SER A 748 -10.90 -3.98 13.09
CA SER A 748 -11.89 -4.82 13.82
C SER A 748 -11.56 -4.92 15.31
N ILE A 749 -10.29 -5.20 15.65
CA ILE A 749 -9.81 -5.26 17.03
C ILE A 749 -9.98 -3.89 17.72
N SER A 750 -9.63 -2.81 17.00
CA SER A 750 -9.79 -1.44 17.51
C SER A 750 -11.24 -1.10 17.80
N MET A 751 -12.19 -1.52 16.95
CA MET A 751 -13.62 -1.29 17.17
C MET A 751 -14.14 -2.04 18.38
N VAL A 752 -13.71 -3.29 18.61
CA VAL A 752 -14.03 -4.04 19.85
C VAL A 752 -13.41 -3.34 21.06
N GLY A 753 -12.16 -2.90 20.97
CA GLY A 753 -11.51 -2.12 22.03
C GLY A 753 -12.25 -0.81 22.33
N GLY A 754 -12.71 -0.10 21.29
CA GLY A 754 -13.51 1.11 21.39
C GLY A 754 -14.87 0.87 22.06
N LEU A 755 -15.55 -0.24 21.71
CA LEU A 755 -16.78 -0.67 22.38
C LEU A 755 -16.55 -0.84 23.89
N LEU A 756 -15.53 -1.63 24.26
CA LEU A 756 -15.20 -1.88 25.66
C LEU A 756 -14.82 -0.59 26.39
N SER A 757 -14.01 0.25 25.76
CA SER A 757 -13.58 1.51 26.31
C SER A 757 -14.75 2.48 26.53
N ASN A 758 -15.66 2.58 25.56
CA ASN A 758 -16.85 3.44 25.66
C ASN A 758 -17.88 2.93 26.68
N LEU A 759 -18.01 1.62 26.90
CA LEU A 759 -18.96 1.06 27.86
C LEU A 759 -18.39 0.91 29.28
N VAL A 760 -17.06 0.95 29.45
CA VAL A 760 -16.37 0.74 30.73
C VAL A 760 -15.60 1.97 31.17
N VAL A 761 -14.67 2.47 30.34
CA VAL A 761 -13.78 3.58 30.72
C VAL A 761 -14.51 4.91 30.71
N MET A 762 -15.35 5.17 29.70
CA MET A 762 -16.11 6.40 29.58
C MET A 762 -17.03 6.63 30.79
N PRO A 763 -17.89 5.68 31.23
CA PRO A 763 -18.70 5.87 32.45
C PRO A 763 -17.86 6.10 33.71
N ALA A 764 -16.71 5.41 33.85
CA ALA A 764 -15.80 5.62 34.98
C ALA A 764 -15.26 7.06 35.03
N LEU A 765 -14.82 7.58 33.87
CA LEU A 765 -14.34 8.97 33.77
C LEU A 765 -15.44 9.99 34.04
N LEU A 766 -16.68 9.73 33.58
CA LEU A 766 -17.84 10.60 33.88
C LEU A 766 -18.15 10.62 35.38
N ILE A 767 -18.16 9.47 36.05
CA ILE A 767 -18.38 9.35 37.49
C ILE A 767 -17.31 10.13 38.26
N LEU A 768 -16.05 10.00 37.90
CA LEU A 768 -14.93 10.65 38.59
C LEU A 768 -14.88 12.15 38.37
N SER A 769 -15.27 12.63 37.18
CA SER A 769 -15.14 14.04 36.79
C SER A 769 -16.38 14.86 37.10
N LEU A 770 -17.59 14.31 36.89
CA LEU A 770 -18.87 15.03 36.96
C LEU A 770 -19.81 14.49 38.03
N GLY A 771 -19.50 13.33 38.63
CA GLY A 771 -20.34 12.72 39.67
C GLY A 771 -20.40 13.58 40.92
N PRO A 772 -21.58 13.68 41.61
CA PRO A 772 -21.74 14.41 42.87
C PRO A 772 -20.76 13.88 43.92
N ARG A 773 -20.11 14.78 44.67
CA ARG A 773 -19.18 14.38 45.74
C ARG A 773 -19.85 13.46 46.80
N SER A 774 -21.11 13.60 47.03
CA SER A 774 -21.91 12.79 47.97
C SER A 774 -22.16 11.35 47.49
N GLU A 775 -22.10 11.08 46.17
CA GLU A 775 -22.32 9.74 45.61
C GLU A 775 -20.98 8.97 45.38
N ARG A 776 -19.83 9.66 45.40
CA ARG A 776 -18.49 9.02 45.24
C ARG A 776 -18.11 8.13 46.43
N TRP A 777 -18.69 8.37 47.65
CA TRP A 777 -18.34 7.68 48.90
C TRP A 777 -19.36 6.63 49.36
N LYS A 778 -20.50 6.49 48.68
CA LYS A 778 -21.51 5.46 49.03
C LYS A 778 -21.27 4.10 48.32
N ALA A 779 -20.15 3.94 47.64
CA ALA A 779 -19.77 2.70 46.93
C ALA A 779 -18.80 1.82 47.75
N ASN A 780 -18.52 2.16 49.02
CA ASN A 780 -17.76 1.29 49.93
C ASN A 780 -18.70 0.49 50.83
#